data_68443cc568a46c82e6d515d4554ea575
#
_entry.id   68443cc568a46c82e6d515d4554ea575
#
_cell.length_a   1.000
_cell.length_b   1.000
_cell.length_c   1.000
_cell.angle_alpha   90.00
_cell.angle_beta   90.00
_cell.angle_gamma   90.00
#
_symmetry.space_group_name_H-M   'P 1'
#
loop_
_entity.id
_entity.type
_entity.pdbx_description
1 polymer ?
#
loop_
_entity_poly.entity_id
_entity_poly.type
_entity_poly.pdbx_seq_one_letter_code
_entity_poly.pdbx_strand_id
1 'polypeptide(L)'
;MKKKRSKQQGIKDTARRAGKKAGAVRRAARARADRFGAPLPAGVEDCRTEGAKRRFARAVSDAPTRKESFGRDGRVTEGVFHGTARGFGFVTPAEGGEDIFIPAPAVHGATDGDTVRVRYRTLPARQGVAGLPERTEGEVTAILSFHSQYLIGTLRVEASGFGRHRRVHTYVQADNPRIGQDVWLSDVGEAADGDKVEVLLSDDRARGLHGRISRVFGPSEDRRANYAAILAEHEIRTEFPEAVLREAEERAAIPLSEEGRVRPDNDVIFTIDGAGAKDLDDAVSLSRLPHGKWRLGVHIADVSAYVTPGSELDREAMRRGTSLYFADRVVPMLPPALSNGACSLNAGEDKYALSAFMTLDAAGRIEKTEVRRTLIRSRVRGVYEEVNDLFAKGKESAFFAKYRAVMPALARMRELYAVLAKKSAARGAVQLDRPEPILFLDEAGEVTDILCRERGEAERLIEQFMLTANEGVATLCRARGIPCVYRVHDKPEEKRLSDFLLYAHNLGLTVHAVDCDEIDGRMLSSILDEAKEKGMARAVSYSLLRAMAKAKYSDVCAGHFGLGIGNYCHFTSPIRRLSDLATHRMLKAVLLDGGEAKKYKSYAARAAEAASDTELRALEVEREIDALYKTSYLAQRVGEEFDATVSGCTSFGIFAELPNTCEGMIPLEDFDADVYFDEERLSVQAGDATFTVGTPVRVRVEHADISRRRVRFSLVK
;
A
#
# COMPACT_ATOMS: atom_id res chain seq x y z
N MET A 1 62.46 -34.58 5.76
CA MET A 1 62.29 -33.39 4.88
C MET A 1 61.15 -33.48 3.86
N LYS A 2 60.67 -34.65 3.44
CA LYS A 2 59.58 -34.79 2.45
C LYS A 2 58.16 -34.39 2.98
N LYS A 3 57.86 -34.61 4.25
CA LYS A 3 56.52 -34.24 4.84
C LYS A 3 56.27 -32.74 5.05
N LYS A 4 57.32 -31.88 5.17
CA LYS A 4 57.17 -30.43 5.28
C LYS A 4 56.90 -29.74 3.93
N ARG A 5 57.41 -30.30 2.81
CA ARG A 5 57.16 -29.73 1.45
C ARG A 5 55.72 -29.97 0.95
N SER A 6 55.10 -31.10 1.32
CA SER A 6 53.71 -31.41 0.90
C SER A 6 52.70 -30.55 1.64
N LYS A 7 52.94 -30.18 2.92
CA LYS A 7 52.04 -29.27 3.67
C LYS A 7 52.08 -27.82 3.18
N GLN A 8 53.25 -27.33 2.75
CA GLN A 8 53.37 -25.98 2.16
C GLN A 8 52.76 -25.87 0.76
N GLN A 9 52.78 -26.95 -0.01
CA GLN A 9 52.13 -27.00 -1.32
C GLN A 9 50.61 -27.04 -1.20
N GLY A 10 50.05 -27.80 -0.25
CA GLY A 10 48.62 -27.84 0.05
C GLY A 10 48.04 -26.48 0.53
N ILE A 11 48.82 -25.75 1.37
CA ILE A 11 48.40 -24.40 1.81
C ILE A 11 48.42 -23.37 0.68
N LYS A 12 49.40 -23.43 -0.22
CA LYS A 12 49.42 -22.55 -1.42
C LYS A 12 48.32 -22.85 -2.41
N ASP A 13 47.95 -24.11 -2.59
CA ASP A 13 46.81 -24.48 -3.48
C ASP A 13 45.45 -24.13 -2.87
N THR A 14 45.32 -24.21 -1.55
CA THR A 14 44.09 -23.76 -0.83
C THR A 14 43.94 -22.24 -0.88
N ALA A 15 45.02 -21.47 -0.67
CA ALA A 15 45.05 -20.03 -0.79
C ALA A 15 44.76 -19.56 -2.24
N ARG A 16 45.27 -20.30 -3.25
CA ARG A 16 45.02 -20.02 -4.67
C ARG A 16 43.59 -20.34 -5.11
N ARG A 17 42.96 -21.37 -4.49
CA ARG A 17 41.52 -21.67 -4.68
C ARG A 17 40.61 -20.65 -3.95
N ALA A 18 40.99 -20.22 -2.75
CA ALA A 18 40.29 -19.16 -2.03
C ALA A 18 40.36 -17.81 -2.77
N GLY A 19 41.56 -17.44 -3.27
CA GLY A 19 41.69 -16.23 -4.09
C GLY A 19 40.92 -16.27 -5.44
N LYS A 20 40.80 -17.47 -6.07
CA LYS A 20 39.97 -17.62 -7.26
C LYS A 20 38.47 -17.57 -6.94
N LYS A 21 38.02 -18.11 -5.78
CA LYS A 21 36.63 -17.98 -5.30
C LYS A 21 36.28 -16.52 -4.93
N ALA A 22 37.17 -15.83 -4.21
CA ALA A 22 37.01 -14.42 -3.89
C ALA A 22 36.95 -13.53 -5.14
N GLY A 23 37.76 -13.80 -6.16
CA GLY A 23 37.70 -13.10 -7.44
C GLY A 23 36.46 -13.41 -8.27
N ALA A 24 35.86 -14.58 -8.14
CA ALA A 24 34.58 -14.94 -8.77
C ALA A 24 33.39 -14.30 -8.03
N VAL A 25 33.42 -14.28 -6.70
CA VAL A 25 32.43 -13.60 -5.87
C VAL A 25 32.46 -12.08 -6.07
N ARG A 26 33.67 -11.47 -6.15
CA ARG A 26 33.79 -10.03 -6.51
C ARG A 26 33.26 -9.72 -7.91
N ARG A 27 33.42 -10.60 -8.89
CA ARG A 27 32.83 -10.45 -10.22
C ARG A 27 31.32 -10.66 -10.22
N ALA A 28 30.80 -11.58 -9.45
CA ALA A 28 29.36 -11.81 -9.28
C ALA A 28 28.68 -10.65 -8.50
N ALA A 29 29.33 -10.16 -7.42
CA ALA A 29 28.86 -8.98 -6.68
C ALA A 29 28.88 -7.70 -7.57
N ARG A 30 29.91 -7.56 -8.40
CA ARG A 30 30.01 -6.43 -9.36
C ARG A 30 28.93 -6.51 -10.46
N ALA A 31 28.66 -7.70 -10.98
CA ALA A 31 27.58 -7.92 -11.94
C ALA A 31 26.18 -7.77 -11.32
N ARG A 32 26.04 -7.97 -9.97
CA ARG A 32 24.80 -7.73 -9.22
C ARG A 32 24.63 -6.24 -8.84
N ALA A 33 25.70 -5.55 -8.42
CA ALA A 33 25.66 -4.10 -8.18
C ALA A 33 25.23 -3.33 -9.44
N ASP A 34 25.73 -3.75 -10.61
CA ASP A 34 25.25 -3.28 -11.91
C ASP A 34 23.76 -3.62 -12.15
N ARG A 35 23.20 -4.60 -11.46
CA ARG A 35 21.77 -4.97 -11.60
C ARG A 35 20.78 -4.07 -10.82
N PHE A 36 21.23 -3.30 -9.84
CA PHE A 36 20.32 -2.54 -8.95
C PHE A 36 20.56 -1.04 -8.92
N GLY A 37 21.37 -0.48 -9.84
CA GLY A 37 21.57 0.97 -9.99
C GLY A 37 22.35 1.63 -8.83
N ALA A 38 23.13 0.86 -8.07
CA ALA A 38 24.00 1.40 -7.03
C ALA A 38 25.17 2.20 -7.65
N PRO A 39 25.65 3.29 -7.01
CA PRO A 39 26.84 4.00 -7.44
C PRO A 39 28.06 3.07 -7.42
N LEU A 40 28.99 3.29 -8.35
CA LEU A 40 30.20 2.49 -8.48
C LEU A 40 31.16 2.75 -7.32
N PRO A 41 31.87 1.72 -6.79
CA PRO A 41 32.86 1.89 -5.72
C PRO A 41 33.99 2.86 -6.08
N ALA A 42 34.56 3.55 -5.10
CA ALA A 42 35.69 4.47 -5.28
C ALA A 42 36.86 3.76 -6.02
N GLY A 43 37.35 4.41 -7.11
CA GLY A 43 38.39 3.85 -7.99
C GLY A 43 37.87 3.28 -9.30
N VAL A 44 36.57 3.29 -9.57
CA VAL A 44 36.00 3.05 -10.87
C VAL A 44 35.70 4.41 -11.51
N GLU A 45 36.29 4.69 -12.68
CA GLU A 45 36.01 5.93 -13.44
C GLU A 45 34.49 6.09 -13.59
N ASP A 46 33.98 7.23 -13.09
CA ASP A 46 32.57 7.60 -13.24
C ASP A 46 32.28 7.73 -14.76
N CYS A 47 31.39 6.89 -15.26
CA CYS A 47 30.96 6.95 -16.67
C CYS A 47 30.23 8.24 -17.03
N ARG A 48 30.03 9.17 -16.07
CA ARG A 48 29.56 10.53 -16.29
C ARG A 48 30.65 11.48 -16.73
N THR A 49 31.95 11.12 -16.61
CA THR A 49 33.03 11.94 -17.17
C THR A 49 33.05 11.82 -18.69
N GLU A 50 33.37 12.91 -19.37
CA GLU A 50 33.39 12.96 -20.85
C GLU A 50 34.30 11.90 -21.49
N GLY A 51 35.36 11.50 -20.78
CA GLY A 51 36.27 10.41 -21.20
C GLY A 51 35.62 9.04 -21.13
N ALA A 52 34.83 8.78 -20.08
CA ALA A 52 34.10 7.52 -19.92
C ALA A 52 32.90 7.44 -20.88
N LYS A 53 32.20 8.57 -21.12
CA LYS A 53 31.12 8.65 -22.12
C LYS A 53 31.67 8.38 -23.55
N ARG A 54 32.87 8.89 -23.89
CA ARG A 54 33.52 8.60 -25.18
C ARG A 54 33.99 7.15 -25.32
N ARG A 55 34.51 6.55 -24.24
CA ARG A 55 34.90 5.12 -24.23
C ARG A 55 33.66 4.23 -24.28
N PHE A 56 32.58 4.59 -23.58
CA PHE A 56 31.30 3.88 -23.63
C PHE A 56 30.64 4.01 -25.02
N ALA A 57 30.58 5.22 -25.58
CA ALA A 57 30.08 5.45 -26.94
C ALA A 57 30.92 4.71 -27.98
N ARG A 58 32.25 4.62 -27.79
CA ARG A 58 33.15 3.86 -28.69
C ARG A 58 33.00 2.34 -28.48
N ALA A 59 32.83 1.87 -27.24
CA ALA A 59 32.53 0.47 -26.91
C ALA A 59 31.13 0.03 -27.42
N VAL A 60 30.17 0.95 -27.47
CA VAL A 60 28.85 0.71 -28.07
C VAL A 60 28.91 0.78 -29.58
N SER A 61 29.81 1.63 -30.20
CA SER A 61 29.99 1.68 -31.64
C SER A 61 30.84 0.53 -32.17
N ASP A 62 31.76 -0.01 -31.37
CA ASP A 62 32.64 -1.14 -31.70
C ASP A 62 32.09 -2.51 -31.24
N ALA A 63 31.00 -2.52 -30.48
CA ALA A 63 30.22 -3.73 -30.28
C ALA A 63 29.69 -4.17 -31.66
N PRO A 64 29.93 -5.43 -32.09
CA PRO A 64 29.38 -5.88 -33.34
C PRO A 64 27.86 -5.67 -33.25
N THR A 65 27.33 -4.82 -34.12
CA THR A 65 25.91 -4.67 -34.38
C THR A 65 25.45 -6.01 -34.99
N ARG A 66 25.23 -6.98 -34.11
CA ARG A 66 24.45 -8.15 -34.43
C ARG A 66 23.04 -7.64 -34.61
N LYS A 67 22.68 -7.27 -35.82
CA LYS A 67 21.30 -7.27 -36.30
C LYS A 67 20.81 -8.72 -36.30
N GLU A 68 20.67 -9.29 -35.13
CA GLU A 68 19.82 -10.44 -34.94
C GLU A 68 18.38 -9.89 -34.85
N SER A 69 17.82 -9.55 -36.02
CA SER A 69 16.38 -9.45 -36.15
C SER A 69 15.83 -10.80 -35.70
N PHE A 70 14.90 -10.78 -34.74
CA PHE A 70 14.09 -11.95 -34.42
C PHE A 70 13.53 -12.44 -35.77
N GLY A 71 14.00 -13.58 -36.26
CA GLY A 71 13.65 -14.08 -37.60
C GLY A 71 12.13 -14.18 -37.75
N ARG A 72 11.66 -14.33 -39.01
CA ARG A 72 10.22 -14.46 -39.31
C ARG A 72 9.50 -15.60 -38.56
N ASP A 73 10.21 -16.51 -37.91
CA ASP A 73 9.74 -17.71 -37.23
C ASP A 73 9.46 -17.53 -35.74
N GLY A 74 9.50 -16.31 -35.17
CA GLY A 74 9.17 -16.03 -33.78
C GLY A 74 7.66 -16.17 -33.50
N ARG A 75 7.31 -16.75 -32.36
CA ARG A 75 5.93 -16.75 -31.84
C ARG A 75 5.49 -15.30 -31.53
N VAL A 76 4.20 -15.01 -31.65
CA VAL A 76 3.64 -13.69 -31.36
C VAL A 76 2.59 -13.84 -30.27
N THR A 77 2.62 -12.95 -29.29
CA THR A 77 1.60 -12.85 -28.24
C THR A 77 1.31 -11.40 -27.94
N GLU A 78 0.21 -11.15 -27.25
CA GLU A 78 -0.18 -9.85 -26.70
C GLU A 78 -0.12 -9.92 -25.18
N GLY A 79 0.25 -8.81 -24.53
CA GLY A 79 0.38 -8.78 -23.08
C GLY A 79 0.69 -7.38 -22.56
N VAL A 80 0.84 -7.27 -21.23
CA VAL A 80 1.17 -6.02 -20.55
C VAL A 80 2.67 -5.91 -20.35
N PHE A 81 3.26 -4.78 -20.74
CA PHE A 81 4.68 -4.50 -20.58
C PHE A 81 4.96 -3.93 -19.19
N HIS A 82 5.90 -4.52 -18.48
CA HIS A 82 6.42 -4.08 -17.20
C HIS A 82 7.85 -3.60 -17.36
N GLY A 83 8.05 -2.30 -17.26
CA GLY A 83 9.36 -1.66 -17.40
C GLY A 83 10.24 -1.79 -16.16
N THR A 84 11.51 -1.47 -16.34
CA THR A 84 12.49 -1.36 -15.25
C THR A 84 13.32 -0.08 -15.39
N ALA A 85 13.89 0.40 -14.29
CA ALA A 85 14.77 1.58 -14.27
C ALA A 85 16.00 1.49 -15.18
N ARG A 86 16.31 0.30 -15.72
CA ARG A 86 17.42 0.05 -16.64
C ARG A 86 17.02 0.07 -18.12
N GLY A 87 15.76 0.36 -18.40
CA GLY A 87 15.21 0.43 -19.73
C GLY A 87 14.90 -0.91 -20.40
N PHE A 88 15.16 -2.06 -19.78
CA PHE A 88 14.60 -3.34 -20.19
C PHE A 88 13.27 -3.59 -19.46
N GLY A 89 12.51 -4.60 -19.89
CA GLY A 89 11.26 -4.95 -19.19
C GLY A 89 10.87 -6.39 -19.40
N PHE A 90 9.66 -6.70 -18.97
CA PHE A 90 9.03 -8.01 -19.11
C PHE A 90 7.62 -7.82 -19.66
N VAL A 91 7.14 -8.80 -20.41
CA VAL A 91 5.73 -8.80 -20.85
C VAL A 91 5.05 -10.01 -20.25
N THR A 92 3.99 -9.76 -19.50
CA THR A 92 3.09 -10.79 -18.99
C THR A 92 2.03 -11.08 -20.07
N PRO A 93 2.02 -12.30 -20.67
CA PRO A 93 1.09 -12.64 -21.75
C PRO A 93 -0.38 -12.64 -21.27
N ALA A 94 -1.30 -12.10 -22.07
CA ALA A 94 -2.73 -12.07 -21.76
C ALA A 94 -3.37 -13.47 -21.65
N GLU A 95 -2.81 -14.46 -22.37
CA GLU A 95 -3.28 -15.86 -22.33
C GLU A 95 -2.69 -16.64 -21.14
N GLY A 96 -1.89 -16.01 -20.30
CA GLY A 96 -1.14 -16.63 -19.20
C GLY A 96 0.16 -17.28 -19.70
N GLY A 97 1.03 -17.63 -18.76
CA GLY A 97 2.36 -18.22 -19.02
C GLY A 97 3.46 -17.46 -18.29
N GLU A 98 4.72 -17.81 -18.59
CA GLU A 98 5.88 -17.14 -18.04
C GLU A 98 6.12 -15.76 -18.70
N ASP A 99 6.64 -14.83 -17.92
CA ASP A 99 6.99 -13.49 -18.39
C ASP A 99 8.06 -13.54 -19.48
N ILE A 100 7.89 -12.74 -20.52
CA ILE A 100 8.81 -12.63 -21.66
C ILE A 100 9.77 -11.48 -21.39
N PHE A 101 11.07 -11.75 -21.33
CA PHE A 101 12.11 -10.72 -21.17
C PHE A 101 12.26 -9.88 -22.44
N ILE A 102 12.21 -8.55 -22.32
CA ILE A 102 12.39 -7.58 -23.40
C ILE A 102 13.65 -6.76 -23.12
N PRO A 103 14.75 -6.95 -23.87
CA PRO A 103 15.97 -6.15 -23.69
C PRO A 103 15.72 -4.67 -24.07
N ALA A 104 16.46 -3.75 -23.45
CA ALA A 104 16.27 -2.30 -23.63
C ALA A 104 16.19 -1.83 -25.10
N PRO A 105 17.03 -2.34 -26.06
CA PRO A 105 16.91 -1.96 -27.46
C PRO A 105 15.63 -2.46 -28.16
N ALA A 106 14.93 -3.43 -27.58
CA ALA A 106 13.77 -4.09 -28.16
C ALA A 106 12.43 -3.61 -27.56
N VAL A 107 12.47 -2.62 -26.66
CA VAL A 107 11.28 -2.04 -25.99
C VAL A 107 10.48 -1.14 -26.95
N HIS A 108 11.15 -0.52 -27.94
CA HIS A 108 10.54 0.29 -29.01
C HIS A 108 9.54 1.36 -28.51
N GLY A 109 9.89 2.04 -27.40
CA GLY A 109 9.09 3.15 -26.86
C GLY A 109 7.87 2.73 -26.01
N ALA A 110 7.71 1.45 -25.71
CA ALA A 110 6.70 1.02 -24.74
C ALA A 110 7.08 1.51 -23.35
N THR A 111 6.06 1.90 -22.58
CA THR A 111 6.16 2.33 -21.19
C THR A 111 5.46 1.35 -20.26
N ASP A 112 5.77 1.41 -18.95
CA ASP A 112 5.17 0.53 -17.94
C ASP A 112 3.65 0.54 -18.01
N GLY A 113 3.02 -0.64 -18.06
CA GLY A 113 1.57 -0.79 -18.16
C GLY A 113 1.00 -0.81 -19.60
N ASP A 114 1.78 -0.48 -20.64
CA ASP A 114 1.28 -0.50 -22.01
C ASP A 114 0.89 -1.92 -22.43
N THR A 115 -0.23 -2.05 -23.15
CA THR A 115 -0.57 -3.32 -23.84
C THR A 115 0.18 -3.39 -25.14
N VAL A 116 1.00 -4.42 -25.30
CA VAL A 116 1.92 -4.55 -26.42
C VAL A 116 1.72 -5.88 -27.15
N ARG A 117 2.10 -5.88 -28.42
CA ARG A 117 2.31 -7.11 -29.20
C ARG A 117 3.78 -7.40 -29.27
N VAL A 118 4.15 -8.61 -28.87
CA VAL A 118 5.56 -9.06 -28.76
C VAL A 118 5.80 -10.24 -29.68
N ARG A 119 6.91 -10.20 -30.39
CA ARG A 119 7.48 -11.37 -31.03
C ARG A 119 8.56 -11.96 -30.13
N TYR A 120 8.49 -13.25 -29.83
CA TYR A 120 9.37 -13.87 -28.87
C TYR A 120 9.86 -15.25 -29.31
N ARG A 121 10.96 -15.69 -28.71
CA ARG A 121 11.56 -17.02 -28.87
C ARG A 121 12.04 -17.55 -27.54
N THR A 122 11.98 -18.86 -27.34
CA THR A 122 12.61 -19.52 -26.22
C THR A 122 14.05 -19.85 -26.57
N LEU A 123 15.00 -19.36 -25.78
CA LEU A 123 16.42 -19.63 -25.93
C LEU A 123 16.76 -20.84 -25.06
N PRO A 124 17.49 -21.84 -25.62
CA PRO A 124 17.94 -23.00 -24.86
C PRO A 124 18.88 -22.54 -23.73
N ALA A 125 18.87 -23.26 -22.61
CA ALA A 125 19.80 -23.05 -21.52
C ALA A 125 21.25 -23.01 -22.03
N ARG A 126 22.05 -22.02 -21.60
CA ARG A 126 23.44 -21.90 -22.00
C ARG A 126 24.21 -23.17 -21.64
N GLN A 127 24.76 -23.87 -22.64
CA GLN A 127 25.60 -25.03 -22.42
C GLN A 127 26.78 -24.67 -21.50
N GLY A 128 26.88 -25.35 -20.37
CA GLY A 128 28.00 -25.25 -19.44
C GLY A 128 27.69 -24.79 -18.01
N VAL A 129 26.43 -24.41 -17.68
CA VAL A 129 26.00 -24.13 -16.31
C VAL A 129 24.74 -24.96 -16.04
N ALA A 130 24.88 -26.04 -15.31
CA ALA A 130 23.77 -26.89 -14.91
C ALA A 130 22.79 -26.08 -14.01
N GLY A 131 21.49 -26.09 -14.37
CA GLY A 131 20.41 -25.58 -13.51
C GLY A 131 19.85 -24.20 -13.85
N LEU A 132 20.20 -23.58 -15.00
CA LEU A 132 19.50 -22.37 -15.45
C LEU A 132 18.26 -22.77 -16.29
N PRO A 133 17.08 -22.22 -15.97
CA PRO A 133 15.87 -22.49 -16.76
C PRO A 133 15.98 -21.92 -18.17
N GLU A 134 15.21 -22.47 -19.10
CA GLU A 134 15.00 -21.88 -20.42
C GLU A 134 14.56 -20.42 -20.27
N ARG A 135 15.06 -19.54 -21.14
CA ARG A 135 14.79 -18.11 -21.06
C ARG A 135 14.02 -17.67 -22.29
N THR A 136 12.87 -17.05 -22.07
CA THR A 136 12.06 -16.46 -23.14
C THR A 136 12.45 -15.01 -23.33
N GLU A 137 12.86 -14.64 -24.57
CA GLU A 137 13.30 -13.29 -24.94
C GLU A 137 12.48 -12.81 -26.15
N GLY A 138 12.04 -11.55 -26.14
CA GLY A 138 11.19 -10.96 -27.15
C GLY A 138 11.54 -9.53 -27.54
N GLU A 139 10.84 -9.03 -28.56
CA GLU A 139 10.84 -7.62 -28.99
C GLU A 139 9.41 -7.11 -29.10
N VAL A 140 9.15 -5.87 -28.69
CA VAL A 140 7.88 -5.19 -28.89
C VAL A 140 7.76 -4.85 -30.38
N THR A 141 6.72 -5.38 -31.04
CA THR A 141 6.48 -5.13 -32.47
C THR A 141 5.41 -4.05 -32.69
N ALA A 142 4.51 -3.84 -31.71
CA ALA A 142 3.52 -2.78 -31.72
C ALA A 142 3.04 -2.48 -30.30
N ILE A 143 2.72 -1.23 -30.02
CA ILE A 143 1.96 -0.80 -28.83
C ILE A 143 0.49 -0.81 -29.29
N LEU A 144 -0.35 -1.59 -28.62
CA LEU A 144 -1.76 -1.76 -28.96
C LEU A 144 -2.64 -0.74 -28.23
N SER A 145 -2.31 -0.46 -26.95
CA SER A 145 -2.91 0.62 -26.19
C SER A 145 -1.90 1.19 -25.21
N PHE A 146 -1.92 2.49 -25.04
CA PHE A 146 -1.12 3.19 -24.02
C PHE A 146 -1.80 3.06 -22.67
N HIS A 147 -1.04 2.73 -21.63
CA HIS A 147 -1.51 2.77 -20.25
C HIS A 147 -1.79 4.23 -19.83
N SER A 148 -0.86 5.13 -20.14
CA SER A 148 -1.02 6.57 -19.96
C SER A 148 -0.45 7.33 -21.16
N GLN A 149 -1.12 8.42 -21.52
CA GLN A 149 -0.60 9.41 -22.47
C GLN A 149 0.20 10.50 -21.75
N TYR A 150 0.14 10.56 -20.42
CA TYR A 150 0.82 11.54 -19.60
C TYR A 150 1.94 10.88 -18.81
N LEU A 151 2.99 11.67 -18.56
CA LEU A 151 4.13 11.28 -17.74
C LEU A 151 4.50 12.44 -16.83
N ILE A 152 4.72 12.13 -15.56
CA ILE A 152 5.22 13.09 -14.57
C ILE A 152 6.73 12.91 -14.41
N GLY A 153 7.44 14.03 -14.31
CA GLY A 153 8.87 14.00 -14.08
C GLY A 153 9.48 15.37 -13.83
N THR A 154 10.79 15.39 -13.73
CA THR A 154 11.56 16.63 -13.50
C THR A 154 12.23 17.06 -14.79
N LEU A 155 11.99 18.32 -15.21
CA LEU A 155 12.64 18.94 -16.38
C LEU A 155 14.13 19.08 -16.14
N ARG A 156 14.94 18.70 -17.14
CA ARG A 156 16.37 18.88 -17.18
C ARG A 156 16.78 19.63 -18.44
N VAL A 157 17.58 20.65 -18.23
CA VAL A 157 18.14 21.49 -19.31
C VAL A 157 19.66 21.38 -19.27
N GLU A 158 20.22 20.56 -20.15
CA GLU A 158 21.66 20.35 -20.22
C GLU A 158 22.26 21.05 -21.42
N ALA A 159 23.34 21.78 -21.23
CA ALA A 159 24.12 22.37 -22.30
C ALA A 159 25.38 21.53 -22.57
N SER A 160 25.58 21.09 -23.80
CA SER A 160 26.78 20.38 -24.24
C SER A 160 27.51 21.15 -25.32
N GLY A 161 28.86 21.00 -25.37
CA GLY A 161 29.73 21.69 -26.35
C GLY A 161 30.18 23.06 -25.91
N PHE A 162 31.13 23.67 -26.69
CA PHE A 162 31.73 24.95 -26.42
C PHE A 162 31.57 25.95 -27.59
N GLY A 163 31.43 27.21 -27.31
CA GLY A 163 31.38 28.29 -28.31
C GLY A 163 30.17 28.15 -29.26
N ARG A 164 30.44 28.21 -30.58
CA ARG A 164 29.40 28.12 -31.63
C ARG A 164 28.75 26.73 -31.77
N HIS A 165 29.28 25.72 -31.08
CA HIS A 165 28.75 24.33 -31.09
C HIS A 165 28.03 23.97 -29.79
N ARG A 166 27.62 24.96 -29.00
CA ARG A 166 26.79 24.74 -27.82
C ARG A 166 25.42 24.24 -28.27
N ARG A 167 25.06 23.03 -27.84
CA ARG A 167 23.71 22.46 -27.99
C ARG A 167 23.05 22.39 -26.64
N VAL A 168 21.79 22.78 -26.59
CA VAL A 168 20.95 22.63 -25.39
C VAL A 168 20.08 21.42 -25.63
N HIS A 169 20.09 20.51 -24.67
CA HIS A 169 19.26 19.33 -24.64
C HIS A 169 18.24 19.51 -23.54
N THR A 170 16.96 19.36 -23.89
CA THR A 170 15.84 19.47 -22.97
C THR A 170 15.12 18.14 -22.91
N TYR A 171 15.04 17.59 -21.71
CA TYR A 171 14.36 16.32 -21.48
C TYR A 171 13.72 16.29 -20.10
N VAL A 172 12.75 15.40 -19.92
CA VAL A 172 12.13 15.12 -18.62
C VAL A 172 12.57 13.75 -18.14
N GLN A 173 13.14 13.74 -16.95
CA GLN A 173 13.44 12.52 -16.20
C GLN A 173 12.18 12.08 -15.48
N ALA A 174 11.65 10.91 -15.85
CA ALA A 174 10.43 10.37 -15.26
C ALA A 174 10.57 10.12 -13.74
N ASP A 175 9.52 10.40 -12.98
CA ASP A 175 9.45 10.07 -11.55
C ASP A 175 9.22 8.58 -11.34
N ASN A 176 8.42 7.93 -12.20
CA ASN A 176 8.23 6.50 -12.18
C ASN A 176 9.54 5.79 -12.58
N PRO A 177 10.21 5.08 -11.64
CA PRO A 177 11.48 4.42 -11.92
C PRO A 177 11.38 3.27 -12.93
N ARG A 178 10.16 2.82 -13.25
CA ARG A 178 9.92 1.78 -14.27
C ARG A 178 10.00 2.34 -15.69
N ILE A 179 10.02 3.66 -15.84
CA ILE A 179 10.26 4.31 -17.12
C ILE A 179 11.76 4.64 -17.21
N GLY A 180 12.53 3.69 -17.71
CA GLY A 180 14.00 3.79 -17.80
C GLY A 180 14.52 4.65 -18.96
N GLN A 181 13.69 5.54 -19.52
CA GLN A 181 14.03 6.42 -20.64
C GLN A 181 13.66 7.85 -20.34
N ASP A 182 14.51 8.80 -20.80
CA ASP A 182 14.20 10.22 -20.76
C ASP A 182 13.21 10.60 -21.86
N VAL A 183 12.33 11.56 -21.58
CA VAL A 183 11.38 12.12 -22.55
C VAL A 183 11.94 13.39 -23.15
N TRP A 184 12.22 13.39 -24.44
CA TRP A 184 12.79 14.53 -25.16
C TRP A 184 11.72 15.57 -25.50
N LEU A 185 12.05 16.84 -25.25
CA LEU A 185 11.16 17.97 -25.49
C LEU A 185 11.70 18.84 -26.62
N SER A 186 10.80 19.32 -27.48
CA SER A 186 11.11 20.33 -28.50
C SER A 186 10.95 21.76 -27.98
N ASP A 187 10.10 21.93 -26.98
CA ASP A 187 9.77 23.20 -26.36
C ASP A 187 9.50 23.00 -24.86
N VAL A 188 9.95 23.91 -24.04
CA VAL A 188 9.77 23.88 -22.57
C VAL A 188 8.75 24.91 -22.08
N GLY A 189 8.27 25.81 -22.95
CA GLY A 189 7.36 26.89 -22.58
C GLY A 189 7.93 27.78 -21.47
N GLU A 190 7.17 27.94 -20.39
CA GLU A 190 7.55 28.73 -19.22
C GLU A 190 8.29 27.92 -18.14
N ALA A 191 8.49 26.61 -18.35
CA ALA A 191 9.12 25.74 -17.34
C ALA A 191 10.62 25.98 -17.27
N ALA A 192 11.17 25.96 -16.05
CA ALA A 192 12.59 26.10 -15.76
C ALA A 192 13.25 24.73 -15.48
N ASP A 193 14.61 24.70 -15.60
CA ASP A 193 15.38 23.52 -15.19
C ASP A 193 15.14 23.20 -13.71
N GLY A 194 14.82 21.94 -13.43
CA GLY A 194 14.47 21.47 -12.10
C GLY A 194 12.96 21.53 -11.79
N ASP A 195 12.12 22.04 -12.68
CA ASP A 195 10.68 22.03 -12.44
C ASP A 195 10.08 20.64 -12.58
N LYS A 196 9.10 20.37 -11.73
CA LYS A 196 8.20 19.22 -11.81
C LYS A 196 7.13 19.52 -12.88
N VAL A 197 7.02 18.64 -13.85
CA VAL A 197 6.14 18.84 -15.01
C VAL A 197 5.36 17.58 -15.37
N GLU A 198 4.19 17.79 -15.98
CA GLU A 198 3.44 16.78 -16.68
C GLU A 198 3.69 16.92 -18.18
N VAL A 199 4.00 15.81 -18.83
CA VAL A 199 4.27 15.76 -20.27
C VAL A 199 3.23 14.92 -20.96
N LEU A 200 2.59 15.47 -21.98
CA LEU A 200 1.78 14.70 -22.93
C LEU A 200 2.72 14.05 -23.94
N LEU A 201 2.77 12.72 -23.90
CA LEU A 201 3.62 11.92 -24.77
C LEU A 201 3.07 11.90 -26.21
N SER A 202 3.99 11.83 -27.18
CA SER A 202 3.65 11.62 -28.58
C SER A 202 3.22 10.17 -28.82
N ASP A 203 2.29 9.96 -29.74
CA ASP A 203 1.88 8.62 -30.18
C ASP A 203 2.98 7.92 -30.99
N ASP A 204 3.83 8.68 -31.71
CA ASP A 204 5.00 8.14 -32.39
C ASP A 204 6.18 7.98 -31.42
N ARG A 205 6.32 6.80 -30.86
CA ARG A 205 7.36 6.44 -29.90
C ARG A 205 8.48 5.59 -30.53
N ALA A 206 8.43 5.34 -31.85
CA ALA A 206 9.39 4.46 -32.53
C ALA A 206 10.86 4.92 -32.44
N ARG A 207 11.10 6.22 -32.19
CA ARG A 207 12.43 6.83 -32.05
C ARG A 207 12.79 7.23 -30.63
N GLY A 208 12.09 6.72 -29.64
CA GLY A 208 12.19 7.08 -28.23
C GLY A 208 11.02 7.94 -27.77
N LEU A 209 10.99 8.24 -26.47
CA LEU A 209 9.91 9.04 -25.88
C LEU A 209 10.10 10.52 -26.21
N HIS A 210 9.08 11.12 -26.80
CA HIS A 210 8.99 12.55 -27.09
C HIS A 210 7.65 13.08 -26.58
N GLY A 211 7.62 14.35 -26.23
CA GLY A 211 6.38 14.94 -25.74
C GLY A 211 6.42 16.47 -25.66
N ARG A 212 5.35 17.04 -25.13
CA ARG A 212 5.23 18.46 -24.80
C ARG A 212 4.74 18.61 -23.39
N ILE A 213 5.19 19.66 -22.71
CA ILE A 213 4.71 19.98 -21.36
C ILE A 213 3.24 20.37 -21.47
N SER A 214 2.40 19.67 -20.70
CA SER A 214 0.96 19.98 -20.55
C SER A 214 0.66 20.79 -19.30
N ARG A 215 1.51 20.64 -18.24
CA ARG A 215 1.35 21.34 -16.97
C ARG A 215 2.70 21.50 -16.26
N VAL A 216 2.89 22.64 -15.62
CA VAL A 216 4.03 22.91 -14.72
C VAL A 216 3.48 22.94 -13.30
N PHE A 217 4.08 22.17 -12.39
CA PHE A 217 3.70 22.14 -10.99
C PHE A 217 4.55 23.09 -10.13
N GLY A 218 5.77 23.38 -10.57
CA GLY A 218 6.76 24.22 -9.90
C GLY A 218 8.06 23.48 -9.57
N PRO A 219 8.97 24.08 -8.77
CA PRO A 219 10.25 23.48 -8.45
C PRO A 219 10.13 22.10 -7.84
N SER A 220 10.96 21.14 -8.28
CA SER A 220 10.94 19.75 -7.80
C SER A 220 11.34 19.59 -6.33
N GLU A 221 11.91 20.63 -5.72
CA GLU A 221 12.22 20.65 -4.29
C GLU A 221 11.04 21.19 -3.45
N ASP A 222 10.03 21.79 -4.10
CA ASP A 222 8.82 22.22 -3.41
C ASP A 222 7.90 21.02 -3.14
N ARG A 223 7.58 20.78 -1.86
CA ARG A 223 6.65 19.72 -1.44
C ARG A 223 5.28 19.86 -2.11
N ARG A 224 4.77 21.08 -2.31
CA ARG A 224 3.46 21.34 -2.91
C ARG A 224 3.43 20.95 -4.39
N ALA A 225 4.53 21.21 -5.11
CA ALA A 225 4.69 20.78 -6.50
C ALA A 225 4.68 19.25 -6.60
N ASN A 226 5.43 18.56 -5.73
CA ASN A 226 5.44 17.10 -5.69
C ASN A 226 4.09 16.51 -5.27
N TYR A 227 3.39 17.11 -4.30
CA TYR A 227 2.05 16.70 -3.90
C TYR A 227 1.07 16.75 -5.08
N ALA A 228 1.04 17.87 -5.81
CA ALA A 228 0.20 18.04 -6.97
C ALA A 228 0.56 17.07 -8.11
N ALA A 229 1.85 16.80 -8.28
CA ALA A 229 2.37 15.85 -9.25
C ALA A 229 1.94 14.41 -8.94
N ILE A 230 2.05 13.96 -7.68
CA ILE A 230 1.58 12.62 -7.24
C ILE A 230 0.09 12.45 -7.53
N LEU A 231 -0.74 13.44 -7.17
CA LEU A 231 -2.18 13.38 -7.45
C LEU A 231 -2.48 13.28 -8.94
N ALA A 232 -1.72 14.01 -9.77
CA ALA A 232 -1.87 13.97 -11.22
C ALA A 232 -1.41 12.63 -11.82
N GLU A 233 -0.28 12.06 -11.35
CA GLU A 233 0.24 10.76 -11.79
C GLU A 233 -0.78 9.63 -11.59
N HIS A 234 -1.47 9.66 -10.45
CA HIS A 234 -2.51 8.68 -10.12
C HIS A 234 -3.92 9.08 -10.58
N GLU A 235 -4.05 10.14 -11.37
CA GLU A 235 -5.35 10.66 -11.87
C GLU A 235 -6.37 10.94 -10.76
N ILE A 236 -5.90 11.39 -9.59
CA ILE A 236 -6.78 11.71 -8.45
C ILE A 236 -7.46 13.07 -8.67
N ARG A 237 -8.77 13.05 -8.76
CA ARG A 237 -9.59 14.25 -8.84
C ARG A 237 -9.90 14.79 -7.45
N THR A 238 -9.36 15.96 -7.14
CA THR A 238 -9.62 16.64 -5.85
C THR A 238 -10.99 17.33 -5.82
N GLU A 239 -11.48 17.76 -6.99
CA GLU A 239 -12.75 18.46 -7.13
C GLU A 239 -13.84 17.55 -7.69
N PHE A 240 -15.09 17.87 -7.38
CA PHE A 240 -16.24 17.20 -7.96
C PHE A 240 -16.76 17.97 -9.16
N PRO A 241 -17.27 17.29 -10.21
CA PRO A 241 -18.01 17.93 -11.30
C PRO A 241 -19.22 18.70 -10.76
N GLU A 242 -19.56 19.83 -11.38
CA GLU A 242 -20.68 20.68 -10.98
C GLU A 242 -22.01 19.93 -10.95
N ALA A 243 -22.25 19.02 -11.91
CA ALA A 243 -23.45 18.20 -11.96
C ALA A 243 -23.58 17.29 -10.73
N VAL A 244 -22.44 16.76 -10.23
CA VAL A 244 -22.38 15.90 -9.03
C VAL A 244 -22.65 16.73 -7.77
N LEU A 245 -22.09 17.95 -7.68
CA LEU A 245 -22.31 18.86 -6.56
C LEU A 245 -23.78 19.26 -6.47
N ARG A 246 -24.39 19.65 -7.60
CA ARG A 246 -25.80 20.03 -7.66
C ARG A 246 -26.72 18.86 -7.27
N GLU A 247 -26.48 17.65 -7.80
CA GLU A 247 -27.27 16.47 -7.41
C GLU A 247 -27.13 16.18 -5.91
N ALA A 248 -25.94 16.35 -5.33
CA ALA A 248 -25.71 16.13 -3.91
C ALA A 248 -26.53 17.10 -3.04
N GLU A 249 -26.57 18.38 -3.41
CA GLU A 249 -27.36 19.41 -2.72
C GLU A 249 -28.86 19.13 -2.84
N GLU A 250 -29.35 18.80 -4.05
CA GLU A 250 -30.74 18.42 -4.28
C GLU A 250 -31.16 17.22 -3.43
N ARG A 251 -30.32 16.18 -3.38
CA ARG A 251 -30.57 14.98 -2.58
C ARG A 251 -30.53 15.24 -1.07
N ALA A 252 -29.58 16.05 -0.62
CA ALA A 252 -29.44 16.43 0.79
C ALA A 252 -30.61 17.26 1.30
N ALA A 253 -31.25 18.04 0.42
CA ALA A 253 -32.39 18.89 0.76
C ALA A 253 -33.74 18.14 0.87
N ILE A 254 -33.81 16.86 0.45
CA ILE A 254 -35.03 16.06 0.54
C ILE A 254 -35.39 15.83 2.01
N PRO A 255 -36.60 16.21 2.48
CA PRO A 255 -37.02 15.95 3.85
C PRO A 255 -37.02 14.46 4.19
N LEU A 256 -36.61 14.14 5.43
CA LEU A 256 -36.64 12.77 5.91
C LEU A 256 -38.09 12.26 6.04
N SER A 257 -38.30 10.99 5.67
CA SER A 257 -39.58 10.28 5.80
C SER A 257 -39.41 9.08 6.73
N GLU A 258 -40.41 8.78 7.54
CA GLU A 258 -40.49 7.58 8.37
C GLU A 258 -41.02 6.36 7.62
N GLU A 259 -41.53 6.56 6.41
CA GLU A 259 -42.13 5.49 5.63
C GLU A 259 -41.17 4.34 5.37
N GLY A 260 -41.57 3.13 5.70
CA GLY A 260 -40.75 1.91 5.55
C GLY A 260 -39.53 1.84 6.49
N ARG A 261 -39.43 2.72 7.50
CA ARG A 261 -38.32 2.77 8.46
C ARG A 261 -38.79 2.54 9.89
N VAL A 262 -37.95 1.88 10.66
CA VAL A 262 -38.19 1.60 12.09
C VAL A 262 -37.40 2.61 12.92
N ARG A 263 -38.06 3.17 13.96
CA ARG A 263 -37.34 3.95 15.00
C ARG A 263 -36.98 3.02 16.17
N PRO A 264 -35.70 2.82 16.45
CA PRO A 264 -35.26 2.04 17.62
C PRO A 264 -35.23 2.93 18.88
N ASP A 265 -36.37 3.51 19.29
CA ASP A 265 -36.46 4.56 20.31
C ASP A 265 -36.02 4.09 21.72
N ASN A 266 -36.08 2.78 21.98
CA ASN A 266 -35.64 2.18 23.24
C ASN A 266 -34.12 1.95 23.32
N ASP A 267 -33.39 2.11 22.22
CA ASP A 267 -31.95 1.91 22.17
C ASP A 267 -31.20 3.22 22.48
N VAL A 268 -30.14 3.14 23.25
CA VAL A 268 -29.20 4.24 23.47
C VAL A 268 -28.16 4.18 22.32
N ILE A 269 -28.35 5.03 21.31
CA ILE A 269 -27.54 5.07 20.11
C ILE A 269 -26.59 6.26 20.17
N PHE A 270 -25.31 6.06 19.85
CA PHE A 270 -24.31 7.12 19.78
C PHE A 270 -23.12 6.69 18.91
N THR A 271 -22.37 7.67 18.39
CA THR A 271 -21.13 7.45 17.61
C THR A 271 -19.92 7.54 18.52
N ILE A 272 -18.78 6.90 18.12
CA ILE A 272 -17.46 7.08 18.74
C ILE A 272 -16.42 7.08 17.61
N ASP A 273 -15.79 8.24 17.36
CA ASP A 273 -14.91 8.48 16.24
C ASP A 273 -13.66 9.29 16.64
N GLY A 274 -12.77 9.54 15.73
CA GLY A 274 -11.67 10.48 15.93
C GLY A 274 -12.16 11.93 16.08
N ALA A 275 -11.44 12.76 16.82
CA ALA A 275 -11.85 14.15 17.10
C ALA A 275 -12.10 14.97 15.81
N GLY A 276 -11.31 14.76 14.77
CA GLY A 276 -11.42 15.46 13.48
C GLY A 276 -12.42 14.88 12.49
N ALA A 277 -13.05 13.73 12.76
CA ALA A 277 -13.96 13.07 11.83
C ALA A 277 -15.21 13.93 11.58
N LYS A 278 -15.63 14.03 10.32
CA LYS A 278 -16.85 14.74 9.90
C LYS A 278 -17.85 13.79 9.20
N ASP A 279 -17.38 12.68 8.69
CA ASP A 279 -18.08 11.64 7.97
C ASP A 279 -18.37 10.45 8.91
N LEU A 280 -19.30 10.67 9.84
CA LEU A 280 -19.67 9.69 10.86
C LEU A 280 -20.52 8.59 10.22
N ASP A 281 -19.87 7.50 9.83
CA ASP A 281 -20.48 6.35 9.13
C ASP A 281 -21.31 5.49 10.06
N ASP A 282 -20.88 5.28 11.32
CA ASP A 282 -21.42 4.29 12.22
C ASP A 282 -21.80 4.83 13.60
N ALA A 283 -22.90 4.30 14.10
CA ALA A 283 -23.35 4.46 15.49
C ALA A 283 -23.67 3.09 16.08
N VAL A 284 -23.56 2.95 17.38
CA VAL A 284 -23.72 1.69 18.08
C VAL A 284 -24.77 1.75 19.18
N SER A 285 -25.45 0.62 19.40
CA SER A 285 -26.32 0.40 20.56
C SER A 285 -26.14 -1.01 21.11
N LEU A 286 -26.36 -1.20 22.43
CA LEU A 286 -26.22 -2.50 23.06
C LEU A 286 -27.27 -2.69 24.15
N SER A 287 -27.96 -3.85 24.09
CA SER A 287 -28.92 -4.30 25.07
C SER A 287 -28.58 -5.70 25.56
N ARG A 288 -28.81 -5.94 26.89
CA ARG A 288 -28.76 -7.28 27.45
C ARG A 288 -30.08 -7.99 27.16
N LEU A 289 -30.01 -9.24 26.73
CA LEU A 289 -31.14 -10.14 26.58
C LEU A 289 -31.14 -11.20 27.69
N PRO A 290 -32.27 -11.90 27.90
CA PRO A 290 -32.32 -13.05 28.80
C PRO A 290 -31.24 -14.09 28.51
N HIS A 291 -30.93 -14.90 29.54
CA HIS A 291 -29.92 -15.98 29.45
C HIS A 291 -28.51 -15.53 29.09
N GLY A 292 -28.12 -14.29 29.48
CA GLY A 292 -26.79 -13.75 29.27
C GLY A 292 -26.47 -13.35 27.85
N LYS A 293 -27.46 -13.38 26.95
CA LYS A 293 -27.27 -12.98 25.54
C LYS A 293 -27.19 -11.46 25.40
N TRP A 294 -26.70 -11.03 24.22
CA TRP A 294 -26.58 -9.63 23.88
C TRP A 294 -27.35 -9.34 22.57
N ARG A 295 -27.88 -8.13 22.48
CA ARG A 295 -28.33 -7.56 21.20
C ARG A 295 -27.48 -6.36 20.90
N LEU A 296 -26.54 -6.54 19.96
CA LEU A 296 -25.71 -5.49 19.41
C LEU A 296 -26.41 -4.87 18.21
N GLY A 297 -26.63 -3.56 18.21
CA GLY A 297 -27.07 -2.77 17.08
C GLY A 297 -25.90 -1.99 16.51
N VAL A 298 -25.66 -2.15 15.22
CA VAL A 298 -24.70 -1.36 14.43
C VAL A 298 -25.49 -0.63 13.37
N HIS A 299 -25.53 0.70 13.48
CA HIS A 299 -26.38 1.57 12.68
C HIS A 299 -25.50 2.35 11.73
N ILE A 300 -25.58 2.04 10.44
CA ILE A 300 -24.73 2.62 9.40
C ILE A 300 -25.50 3.63 8.57
N ALA A 301 -24.88 4.77 8.27
CA ALA A 301 -25.44 5.79 7.39
C ALA A 301 -26.01 5.18 6.11
N ASP A 302 -27.31 5.40 5.83
CA ASP A 302 -27.95 4.85 4.63
C ASP A 302 -27.65 5.70 3.40
N VAL A 303 -26.38 5.75 2.98
CA VAL A 303 -25.89 6.48 1.81
C VAL A 303 -26.65 6.08 0.56
N SER A 304 -27.06 4.82 0.46
CA SER A 304 -27.84 4.31 -0.68
C SER A 304 -29.25 4.85 -0.78
N ALA A 305 -29.72 5.63 0.21
CA ALA A 305 -30.97 6.39 0.11
C ALA A 305 -30.80 7.70 -0.69
N TYR A 306 -29.59 8.23 -0.74
CA TYR A 306 -29.25 9.48 -1.42
C TYR A 306 -28.57 9.21 -2.78
N VAL A 307 -27.64 8.26 -2.83
CA VAL A 307 -26.88 7.91 -4.04
C VAL A 307 -27.62 6.80 -4.78
N THR A 308 -28.47 7.18 -5.74
CA THR A 308 -29.29 6.24 -6.50
C THR A 308 -28.52 5.62 -7.67
N PRO A 309 -28.74 4.33 -7.99
CA PRO A 309 -28.05 3.68 -9.11
C PRO A 309 -28.20 4.41 -10.43
N GLY A 310 -27.09 4.63 -11.15
CA GLY A 310 -27.06 5.27 -12.45
C GLY A 310 -27.09 6.81 -12.44
N SER A 311 -27.13 7.45 -11.28
CA SER A 311 -27.03 8.91 -11.11
C SER A 311 -25.61 9.44 -11.35
N GLU A 312 -25.44 10.77 -11.40
CA GLU A 312 -24.09 11.38 -11.48
C GLU A 312 -23.26 11.08 -10.22
N LEU A 313 -23.91 11.13 -9.05
CA LEU A 313 -23.31 10.73 -7.77
C LEU A 313 -22.85 9.28 -7.79
N ASP A 314 -23.65 8.36 -8.35
CA ASP A 314 -23.30 6.95 -8.46
C ASP A 314 -22.10 6.72 -9.38
N ARG A 315 -22.08 7.38 -10.54
CA ARG A 315 -20.95 7.28 -11.47
C ARG A 315 -19.67 7.83 -10.87
N GLU A 316 -19.74 8.94 -10.13
CA GLU A 316 -18.57 9.53 -9.47
C GLU A 316 -18.11 8.67 -8.27
N ALA A 317 -19.02 8.14 -7.46
CA ALA A 317 -18.69 7.20 -6.38
C ALA A 317 -18.02 5.94 -6.91
N MET A 318 -18.50 5.38 -8.04
CA MET A 318 -17.89 4.23 -8.70
C MET A 318 -16.47 4.54 -9.21
N ARG A 319 -16.23 5.75 -9.72
CA ARG A 319 -14.92 6.20 -10.22
C ARG A 319 -13.92 6.42 -9.10
N ARG A 320 -14.34 7.05 -7.99
CA ARG A 320 -13.49 7.32 -6.83
C ARG A 320 -13.24 6.07 -6.00
N GLY A 321 -14.26 5.24 -5.83
CA GLY A 321 -14.26 3.96 -5.13
C GLY A 321 -13.98 4.03 -3.63
N THR A 322 -13.12 4.95 -3.20
CA THR A 322 -12.81 5.18 -1.78
C THR A 322 -12.42 6.64 -1.54
N SER A 323 -12.60 7.12 -0.30
CA SER A 323 -12.00 8.38 0.16
C SER A 323 -10.52 8.20 0.42
N LEU A 324 -9.72 9.27 0.19
CA LEU A 324 -8.30 9.33 0.52
C LEU A 324 -8.09 10.26 1.71
N TYR A 325 -7.26 9.83 2.66
CA TYR A 325 -7.00 10.57 3.89
C TYR A 325 -5.53 10.97 3.94
N PHE A 326 -5.27 12.28 3.85
CA PHE A 326 -3.94 12.86 3.97
C PHE A 326 -3.83 13.64 5.28
N ALA A 327 -2.61 14.00 5.66
CA ALA A 327 -2.38 14.73 6.90
C ALA A 327 -3.09 16.10 6.95
N ASP A 328 -3.23 16.77 5.81
CA ASP A 328 -3.77 18.14 5.69
C ASP A 328 -5.22 18.18 5.18
N ARG A 329 -5.68 17.12 4.51
CA ARG A 329 -7.01 17.11 3.88
C ARG A 329 -7.53 15.71 3.59
N VAL A 330 -8.82 15.66 3.29
CA VAL A 330 -9.49 14.46 2.78
C VAL A 330 -9.96 14.72 1.36
N VAL A 331 -9.71 13.77 0.45
CA VAL A 331 -10.34 13.73 -0.87
C VAL A 331 -11.51 12.72 -0.78
N PRO A 332 -12.74 13.18 -0.56
CA PRO A 332 -13.83 12.30 -0.22
C PRO A 332 -14.41 11.58 -1.45
N MET A 333 -14.97 10.37 -1.24
CA MET A 333 -15.70 9.63 -2.26
C MET A 333 -17.00 10.33 -2.67
N LEU A 334 -17.66 11.00 -1.73
CA LEU A 334 -18.92 11.72 -1.93
C LEU A 334 -18.78 13.21 -1.57
N PRO A 335 -19.54 14.10 -2.22
CA PRO A 335 -19.54 15.52 -1.89
C PRO A 335 -19.84 15.81 -0.41
N PRO A 336 -19.23 16.85 0.20
CA PRO A 336 -19.40 17.20 1.61
C PRO A 336 -20.88 17.42 2.04
N ALA A 337 -21.76 17.87 1.16
CA ALA A 337 -23.19 17.99 1.44
C ALA A 337 -23.80 16.64 1.89
N LEU A 338 -23.30 15.53 1.35
CA LEU A 338 -23.70 14.19 1.74
C LEU A 338 -22.76 13.63 2.82
N SER A 339 -21.45 13.60 2.58
CA SER A 339 -20.49 12.90 3.47
C SER A 339 -20.45 13.50 4.88
N ASN A 340 -20.48 14.82 5.01
CA ASN A 340 -20.41 15.52 6.28
C ASN A 340 -21.78 15.98 6.79
N GLY A 341 -22.76 16.07 5.87
CA GLY A 341 -24.12 16.59 6.10
C GLY A 341 -25.17 15.51 6.21
N ALA A 342 -25.88 15.24 5.11
CA ALA A 342 -27.10 14.42 5.11
C ALA A 342 -26.85 12.97 5.55
N CYS A 343 -25.72 12.37 5.18
CA CYS A 343 -25.37 10.98 5.56
C CYS A 343 -24.74 10.88 6.94
N SER A 344 -23.90 11.84 7.34
CA SER A 344 -23.18 11.79 8.62
C SER A 344 -24.12 11.70 9.83
N LEU A 345 -23.88 10.73 10.72
CA LEU A 345 -24.72 10.43 11.89
C LEU A 345 -24.52 11.44 13.04
N ASN A 346 -24.65 12.73 12.72
CA ASN A 346 -24.47 13.84 13.66
C ASN A 346 -25.38 13.72 14.88
N ALA A 347 -24.84 14.03 16.06
CA ALA A 347 -25.59 13.94 17.32
C ALA A 347 -26.76 14.94 17.37
N GLY A 348 -27.91 14.49 17.88
CA GLY A 348 -29.11 15.30 18.03
C GLY A 348 -29.97 15.43 16.77
N GLU A 349 -29.52 14.92 15.63
CA GLU A 349 -30.22 14.96 14.35
C GLU A 349 -30.85 13.59 14.00
N ASP A 350 -32.00 13.61 13.36
CA ASP A 350 -32.57 12.40 12.75
C ASP A 350 -31.80 12.07 11.47
N LYS A 351 -31.40 10.80 11.32
CA LYS A 351 -30.63 10.33 10.17
C LYS A 351 -31.13 8.99 9.66
N TYR A 352 -31.12 8.83 8.34
CA TYR A 352 -31.34 7.53 7.72
C TYR A 352 -30.19 6.59 8.01
N ALA A 353 -30.51 5.39 8.50
CA ALA A 353 -29.53 4.33 8.67
C ALA A 353 -30.03 3.00 8.11
N LEU A 354 -29.08 2.15 7.75
CA LEU A 354 -29.28 0.72 7.53
C LEU A 354 -28.65 0.01 8.75
N SER A 355 -29.51 -0.52 9.62
CA SER A 355 -29.08 -1.06 10.90
C SER A 355 -29.00 -2.58 10.86
N ALA A 356 -27.85 -3.13 11.29
CA ALA A 356 -27.65 -4.53 11.52
C ALA A 356 -27.82 -4.82 13.03
N PHE A 357 -28.73 -5.69 13.39
CA PHE A 357 -28.93 -6.16 14.75
C PHE A 357 -28.45 -7.58 14.88
N MET A 358 -27.43 -7.83 15.70
CA MET A 358 -26.88 -9.14 15.97
C MET A 358 -27.32 -9.60 17.36
N THR A 359 -27.95 -10.79 17.43
CA THR A 359 -28.13 -11.50 18.69
C THR A 359 -26.90 -12.38 18.91
N LEU A 360 -26.19 -12.14 20.02
CA LEU A 360 -25.00 -12.88 20.39
C LEU A 360 -25.27 -13.72 21.64
N ASP A 361 -24.69 -14.91 21.69
CA ASP A 361 -24.68 -15.71 22.92
C ASP A 361 -23.69 -15.16 23.95
N ALA A 362 -23.64 -15.78 25.13
CA ALA A 362 -22.72 -15.37 26.21
C ALA A 362 -21.24 -15.45 25.84
N ALA A 363 -20.86 -16.24 24.83
CA ALA A 363 -19.51 -16.39 24.30
C ALA A 363 -19.23 -15.46 23.12
N GLY A 364 -20.16 -14.58 22.75
CA GLY A 364 -20.03 -13.63 21.65
C GLY A 364 -20.22 -14.25 20.26
N ARG A 365 -20.79 -15.46 20.14
CA ARG A 365 -21.08 -16.06 18.85
C ARG A 365 -22.41 -15.52 18.32
N ILE A 366 -22.43 -15.19 17.02
CA ILE A 366 -23.62 -14.65 16.34
C ILE A 366 -24.64 -15.78 16.16
N GLU A 367 -25.81 -15.67 16.79
CA GLU A 367 -26.93 -16.59 16.62
C GLU A 367 -27.88 -16.12 15.51
N LYS A 368 -28.07 -14.79 15.39
CA LYS A 368 -29.01 -14.21 14.42
C LYS A 368 -28.50 -12.84 13.98
N THR A 369 -28.67 -12.52 12.71
CA THR A 369 -28.46 -11.18 12.14
C THR A 369 -29.74 -10.72 11.45
N GLU A 370 -30.20 -9.53 11.76
CA GLU A 370 -31.31 -8.86 11.09
C GLU A 370 -30.85 -7.50 10.55
N VAL A 371 -31.23 -7.18 9.32
CA VAL A 371 -30.97 -5.88 8.71
C VAL A 371 -32.29 -5.14 8.49
N ARG A 372 -32.36 -3.86 8.87
CA ARG A 372 -33.55 -3.02 8.76
C ARG A 372 -33.21 -1.60 8.32
N ARG A 373 -34.07 -0.99 7.54
CA ARG A 373 -34.05 0.47 7.35
C ARG A 373 -34.53 1.11 8.65
N THR A 374 -33.75 2.05 9.16
CA THR A 374 -34.07 2.74 10.39
C THR A 374 -33.98 4.26 10.21
N LEU A 375 -34.66 4.99 11.09
CA LEU A 375 -34.47 6.41 11.31
C LEU A 375 -33.95 6.55 12.74
N ILE A 376 -32.71 6.97 12.89
CA ILE A 376 -32.02 7.01 14.19
C ILE A 376 -31.72 8.46 14.60
N ARG A 377 -31.48 8.65 15.90
CA ARG A 377 -30.95 9.90 16.46
C ARG A 377 -29.81 9.56 17.40
N SER A 378 -28.60 9.94 17.04
CA SER A 378 -27.42 9.78 17.89
C SER A 378 -27.52 10.73 19.09
N ARG A 379 -27.31 10.21 20.33
CA ARG A 379 -27.39 10.99 21.56
C ARG A 379 -26.14 11.80 21.86
N VAL A 380 -24.99 11.28 21.49
CA VAL A 380 -23.69 11.88 21.80
C VAL A 380 -22.75 11.62 20.63
N ARG A 381 -22.02 12.64 20.22
CA ARG A 381 -20.80 12.46 19.42
C ARG A 381 -19.67 12.06 20.34
N GLY A 382 -19.35 10.77 20.38
CA GLY A 382 -18.21 10.24 21.11
C GLY A 382 -16.89 10.55 20.38
N VAL A 383 -15.83 10.70 21.18
CA VAL A 383 -14.46 10.88 20.70
C VAL A 383 -13.59 9.83 21.37
N TYR A 384 -12.75 9.14 20.62
CA TYR A 384 -11.95 8.03 21.14
C TYR A 384 -11.11 8.42 22.35
N GLU A 385 -10.42 9.53 22.30
CA GLU A 385 -9.56 10.04 23.38
C GLU A 385 -10.38 10.33 24.65
N GLU A 386 -11.57 10.92 24.49
CA GLU A 386 -12.48 11.21 25.62
C GLU A 386 -13.02 9.92 26.25
N VAL A 387 -13.38 8.92 25.42
CA VAL A 387 -13.89 7.62 25.91
C VAL A 387 -12.77 6.82 26.57
N ASN A 388 -11.54 6.85 26.06
CA ASN A 388 -10.38 6.25 26.71
C ASN A 388 -10.11 6.89 28.09
N ASP A 389 -10.20 8.23 28.20
CA ASP A 389 -10.09 8.93 29.49
C ASP A 389 -11.20 8.52 30.47
N LEU A 390 -12.44 8.37 29.97
CA LEU A 390 -13.57 7.85 30.77
C LEU A 390 -13.33 6.42 31.25
N PHE A 391 -12.75 5.55 30.42
CA PHE A 391 -12.43 4.18 30.83
C PHE A 391 -11.33 4.13 31.87
N ALA A 392 -10.39 5.05 31.85
CA ALA A 392 -9.28 5.16 32.81
C ALA A 392 -9.70 5.80 34.12
N LYS A 393 -10.46 6.93 34.08
CA LYS A 393 -10.75 7.77 35.25
C LYS A 393 -12.20 7.68 35.77
N GLY A 394 -13.09 7.09 35.00
CA GLY A 394 -14.51 6.95 35.37
C GLY A 394 -15.18 8.31 35.63
N LYS A 395 -15.72 8.49 36.84
CA LYS A 395 -16.41 9.72 37.20
C LYS A 395 -15.51 10.94 37.40
N GLU A 396 -14.20 10.71 37.50
CA GLU A 396 -13.18 11.76 37.67
C GLU A 396 -12.73 12.35 36.32
N SER A 397 -13.16 11.76 35.23
CA SER A 397 -12.90 12.29 33.91
C SER A 397 -13.56 13.65 33.70
N ALA A 398 -12.82 14.59 33.10
CA ALA A 398 -13.35 15.88 32.69
C ALA A 398 -14.53 15.78 31.72
N PHE A 399 -14.63 14.66 30.99
CA PHE A 399 -15.65 14.39 29.97
C PHE A 399 -16.91 13.72 30.55
N PHE A 400 -16.92 13.32 31.82
CA PHE A 400 -18.03 12.56 32.45
C PHE A 400 -19.38 13.21 32.22
N ALA A 401 -19.50 14.54 32.37
CA ALA A 401 -20.76 15.27 32.21
C ALA A 401 -21.35 15.09 30.78
N LYS A 402 -20.53 15.13 29.74
CA LYS A 402 -20.91 14.93 28.32
C LYS A 402 -21.50 13.53 28.10
N TYR A 403 -20.89 12.51 28.69
CA TYR A 403 -21.26 11.11 28.48
C TYR A 403 -22.20 10.53 29.51
N ARG A 404 -22.65 11.30 30.51
CA ARG A 404 -23.46 10.81 31.61
C ARG A 404 -24.65 9.96 31.17
N ALA A 405 -25.35 10.37 30.13
CA ALA A 405 -26.52 9.69 29.61
C ALA A 405 -26.21 8.31 28.96
N VAL A 406 -24.99 8.12 28.45
CA VAL A 406 -24.56 6.91 27.73
C VAL A 406 -23.60 6.03 28.55
N MET A 407 -23.16 6.48 29.74
CA MET A 407 -22.24 5.71 30.61
C MET A 407 -22.69 4.28 30.88
N PRO A 408 -24.00 3.99 31.21
CA PRO A 408 -24.43 2.61 31.41
C PRO A 408 -24.32 1.73 30.14
N ALA A 409 -24.45 2.34 28.94
CA ALA A 409 -24.26 1.64 27.68
C ALA A 409 -22.78 1.40 27.43
N LEU A 410 -21.92 2.39 27.64
CA LEU A 410 -20.45 2.26 27.51
C LEU A 410 -19.90 1.15 28.42
N ALA A 411 -20.36 1.07 29.69
CA ALA A 411 -19.91 0.00 30.57
C ALA A 411 -20.26 -1.39 30.04
N ARG A 412 -21.50 -1.60 29.55
CA ARG A 412 -21.91 -2.87 28.91
C ARG A 412 -21.14 -3.15 27.61
N MET A 413 -20.84 -2.12 26.83
CA MET A 413 -20.05 -2.26 25.61
C MET A 413 -18.63 -2.73 25.92
N ARG A 414 -18.03 -2.25 26.99
CA ARG A 414 -16.73 -2.70 27.48
C ARG A 414 -16.76 -4.18 27.91
N GLU A 415 -17.84 -4.63 28.58
CA GLU A 415 -18.03 -6.04 28.91
C GLU A 415 -18.12 -6.93 27.66
N LEU A 416 -18.92 -6.52 26.65
CA LEU A 416 -19.05 -7.27 25.41
C LEU A 416 -17.73 -7.28 24.63
N TYR A 417 -17.00 -6.15 24.60
CA TYR A 417 -15.69 -6.07 23.96
C TYR A 417 -14.73 -7.12 24.52
N ALA A 418 -14.65 -7.29 25.82
CA ALA A 418 -13.80 -8.30 26.45
C ALA A 418 -14.14 -9.72 25.98
N VAL A 419 -15.43 -10.03 25.79
CA VAL A 419 -15.90 -11.33 25.24
C VAL A 419 -15.49 -11.48 23.78
N LEU A 420 -15.70 -10.44 22.96
CA LEU A 420 -15.38 -10.48 21.52
C LEU A 420 -13.86 -10.53 21.27
N ALA A 421 -13.07 -9.80 22.04
CA ALA A 421 -11.61 -9.83 21.96
C ALA A 421 -11.05 -11.23 22.25
N LYS A 422 -11.60 -11.90 23.32
CA LYS A 422 -11.26 -13.29 23.64
C LYS A 422 -11.65 -14.25 22.51
N LYS A 423 -12.85 -14.08 21.91
CA LYS A 423 -13.30 -14.86 20.75
C LYS A 423 -12.36 -14.66 19.56
N SER A 424 -11.95 -13.42 19.28
CA SER A 424 -11.05 -13.04 18.19
C SER A 424 -9.66 -13.71 18.34
N ALA A 425 -9.08 -13.65 19.52
CA ALA A 425 -7.82 -14.32 19.83
C ALA A 425 -7.95 -15.86 19.68
N ALA A 426 -9.04 -16.46 20.20
CA ALA A 426 -9.25 -17.90 20.13
C ALA A 426 -9.42 -18.44 18.70
N ARG A 427 -9.91 -17.65 17.75
CA ARG A 427 -10.02 -18.02 16.33
C ARG A 427 -8.72 -17.81 15.54
N GLY A 428 -7.69 -17.19 16.12
CA GLY A 428 -6.42 -16.94 15.49
C GLY A 428 -6.40 -15.69 14.59
N ALA A 429 -7.09 -14.64 14.99
CA ALA A 429 -6.93 -13.36 14.33
C ALA A 429 -5.49 -12.84 14.54
N VAL A 430 -4.77 -12.64 13.44
CA VAL A 430 -3.38 -12.15 13.46
C VAL A 430 -3.39 -10.66 13.72
N GLN A 431 -2.89 -10.25 14.89
CA GLN A 431 -2.78 -8.84 15.26
C GLN A 431 -1.37 -8.33 14.93
N LEU A 432 -1.29 -7.43 13.97
CA LEU A 432 -0.06 -6.76 13.57
C LEU A 432 -0.16 -5.30 14.04
N ASP A 433 0.19 -5.06 15.30
CA ASP A 433 0.21 -3.70 15.84
C ASP A 433 1.34 -2.89 15.16
N ARG A 434 0.95 -1.86 14.41
CA ARG A 434 1.86 -0.86 13.86
C ARG A 434 1.54 0.50 14.47
N PRO A 435 2.56 1.26 14.85
CA PRO A 435 2.33 2.64 15.24
C PRO A 435 1.79 3.43 14.04
N GLU A 436 0.73 4.20 14.25
CA GLU A 436 0.16 5.09 13.26
C GLU A 436 0.76 6.49 13.44
N PRO A 437 1.52 7.02 12.43
CA PRO A 437 2.05 8.36 12.54
C PRO A 437 0.94 9.40 12.42
N ILE A 438 0.97 10.40 13.29
CA ILE A 438 0.17 11.61 13.19
C ILE A 438 1.12 12.74 12.87
N LEU A 439 0.90 13.37 11.72
CA LEU A 439 1.69 14.50 11.26
C LEU A 439 1.05 15.81 11.74
N PHE A 440 1.84 16.66 12.36
CA PHE A 440 1.44 18.00 12.77
C PHE A 440 1.96 19.01 11.73
N LEU A 441 1.06 19.85 11.25
CA LEU A 441 1.34 20.82 10.21
C LEU A 441 1.14 22.23 10.76
N ASP A 442 1.98 23.16 10.29
CA ASP A 442 1.78 24.59 10.55
C ASP A 442 0.75 25.21 9.58
N GLU A 443 0.53 26.52 9.68
CA GLU A 443 -0.40 27.27 8.81
C GLU A 443 0.04 27.27 7.34
N ALA A 444 1.34 27.09 7.06
CA ALA A 444 1.87 26.95 5.71
C ALA A 444 1.74 25.53 5.16
N GLY A 445 1.31 24.59 6.02
CA GLY A 445 1.20 23.17 5.72
C GLY A 445 2.53 22.41 5.79
N GLU A 446 3.59 22.99 6.39
CA GLU A 446 4.85 22.30 6.61
C GLU A 446 4.78 21.39 7.83
N VAL A 447 5.47 20.26 7.78
CA VAL A 447 5.47 19.28 8.88
C VAL A 447 6.36 19.80 10.02
N THR A 448 5.74 20.10 11.15
CA THR A 448 6.44 20.57 12.36
C THR A 448 6.86 19.43 13.25
N ASP A 449 6.00 18.38 13.39
CA ASP A 449 6.28 17.22 14.21
C ASP A 449 5.55 15.97 13.68
N ILE A 450 6.05 14.80 14.06
CA ILE A 450 5.46 13.49 13.74
C ILE A 450 5.46 12.66 15.01
N LEU A 451 4.27 12.38 15.53
CA LEU A 451 4.08 11.54 16.72
C LEU A 451 3.40 10.22 16.34
N CYS A 452 3.70 9.16 17.07
CA CYS A 452 3.02 7.90 16.92
C CYS A 452 1.84 7.79 17.89
N ARG A 453 0.67 7.44 17.36
CA ARG A 453 -0.52 7.17 18.13
C ARG A 453 -0.62 5.68 18.45
N GLU A 454 -0.85 5.38 19.74
CA GLU A 454 -1.26 4.04 20.15
C GLU A 454 -2.80 3.96 20.17
N ARG A 455 -3.33 2.86 19.64
CA ARG A 455 -4.77 2.59 19.68
C ARG A 455 -5.20 2.26 21.10
N GLY A 456 -6.16 3.02 21.61
CA GLY A 456 -6.75 2.80 22.93
C GLY A 456 -7.79 1.68 22.96
N GLU A 457 -8.43 1.52 24.11
CA GLU A 457 -9.49 0.52 24.32
C GLU A 457 -10.77 0.88 23.54
N ALA A 458 -11.08 2.17 23.40
CA ALA A 458 -12.27 2.63 22.69
C ALA A 458 -12.22 2.31 21.19
N GLU A 459 -11.06 2.50 20.55
CA GLU A 459 -10.85 2.16 19.14
C GLU A 459 -11.00 0.65 18.90
N ARG A 460 -10.37 -0.17 19.76
CA ARG A 460 -10.46 -1.63 19.67
C ARG A 460 -11.87 -2.15 19.93
N LEU A 461 -12.63 -1.48 20.80
CA LEU A 461 -14.04 -1.79 21.10
C LEU A 461 -14.90 -1.59 19.84
N ILE A 462 -14.81 -0.42 19.20
CA ILE A 462 -15.57 -0.12 17.99
C ILE A 462 -15.13 -1.06 16.85
N GLU A 463 -13.84 -1.30 16.67
CA GLU A 463 -13.33 -2.27 15.71
C GLU A 463 -13.98 -3.65 15.87
N GLN A 464 -14.05 -4.20 17.09
CA GLN A 464 -14.67 -5.50 17.33
C GLN A 464 -16.18 -5.50 17.03
N PHE A 465 -16.87 -4.39 17.25
CA PHE A 465 -18.29 -4.27 16.89
C PHE A 465 -18.48 -4.21 15.37
N MET A 466 -17.63 -3.46 14.67
CA MET A 466 -17.64 -3.40 13.20
C MET A 466 -17.28 -4.76 12.57
N LEU A 467 -16.26 -5.45 13.10
CA LEU A 467 -15.92 -6.81 12.67
C LEU A 467 -17.10 -7.78 12.85
N THR A 468 -17.82 -7.68 13.98
CA THR A 468 -18.99 -8.51 14.27
C THR A 468 -20.16 -8.22 13.31
N ALA A 469 -20.39 -6.95 12.98
CA ALA A 469 -21.42 -6.55 12.02
C ALA A 469 -21.08 -7.04 10.60
N ASN A 470 -19.84 -6.86 10.15
CA ASN A 470 -19.35 -7.30 8.87
C ASN A 470 -19.43 -8.82 8.71
N GLU A 471 -19.03 -9.60 9.74
CA GLU A 471 -19.18 -11.06 9.79
C GLU A 471 -20.66 -11.48 9.72
N GLY A 472 -21.52 -10.83 10.52
CA GLY A 472 -22.94 -11.11 10.58
C GLY A 472 -23.66 -10.86 9.27
N VAL A 473 -23.40 -9.72 8.63
CA VAL A 473 -23.98 -9.35 7.34
C VAL A 473 -23.49 -10.27 6.21
N ALA A 474 -22.19 -10.56 6.14
CA ALA A 474 -21.64 -11.48 5.15
C ALA A 474 -22.24 -12.88 5.27
N THR A 475 -22.41 -13.38 6.51
CA THR A 475 -23.05 -14.68 6.79
C THR A 475 -24.52 -14.67 6.38
N LEU A 476 -25.25 -13.58 6.64
CA LEU A 476 -26.64 -13.42 6.20
C LEU A 476 -26.74 -13.43 4.66
N CYS A 477 -25.88 -12.68 3.97
CA CYS A 477 -25.85 -12.63 2.51
C CYS A 477 -25.62 -14.03 1.93
N ARG A 478 -24.62 -14.76 2.43
CA ARG A 478 -24.31 -16.12 1.97
C ARG A 478 -25.46 -17.09 2.22
N ALA A 479 -26.04 -17.08 3.43
CA ALA A 479 -27.13 -17.97 3.80
C ALA A 479 -28.41 -17.72 2.99
N ARG A 480 -28.65 -16.49 2.54
CA ARG A 480 -29.82 -16.09 1.75
C ARG A 480 -29.57 -16.03 0.24
N GLY A 481 -28.34 -16.31 -0.22
CA GLY A 481 -27.97 -16.20 -1.63
C GLY A 481 -28.05 -14.77 -2.17
N ILE A 482 -27.85 -13.75 -1.31
CA ILE A 482 -27.82 -12.35 -1.69
C ILE A 482 -26.44 -12.05 -2.27
N PRO A 483 -26.31 -11.48 -3.48
CA PRO A 483 -25.03 -10.99 -3.98
C PRO A 483 -24.41 -9.98 -3.00
N CYS A 484 -23.11 -10.07 -2.82
CA CYS A 484 -22.38 -9.24 -1.85
C CYS A 484 -20.98 -8.98 -2.36
N VAL A 485 -20.40 -7.85 -1.99
CA VAL A 485 -18.97 -7.56 -2.18
C VAL A 485 -18.23 -8.05 -0.93
N TYR A 486 -17.64 -9.24 -1.02
CA TYR A 486 -16.89 -9.84 0.09
C TYR A 486 -15.49 -9.21 0.17
N ARG A 487 -14.94 -9.11 1.39
CA ARG A 487 -13.55 -8.81 1.64
C ARG A 487 -12.84 -10.14 1.88
N VAL A 488 -12.02 -10.54 0.93
CA VAL A 488 -11.31 -11.82 0.96
C VAL A 488 -9.83 -11.63 1.19
N HIS A 489 -9.25 -12.57 1.93
CA HIS A 489 -7.83 -12.59 2.23
C HIS A 489 -7.35 -14.03 2.17
N ASP A 490 -6.60 -14.34 1.13
CA ASP A 490 -6.09 -15.68 0.89
C ASP A 490 -5.03 -16.07 1.91
N LYS A 491 -4.75 -17.36 2.06
CA LYS A 491 -3.58 -17.82 2.81
C LYS A 491 -2.31 -17.26 2.18
N PRO A 492 -1.24 -17.08 2.96
CA PRO A 492 0.07 -16.76 2.42
C PRO A 492 0.51 -17.80 1.39
N GLU A 493 1.26 -17.37 0.39
CA GLU A 493 1.91 -18.25 -0.56
C GLU A 493 2.91 -19.17 0.17
N GLU A 494 2.91 -20.45 -0.14
CA GLU A 494 3.72 -21.49 0.55
C GLU A 494 5.20 -21.11 0.68
N LYS A 495 5.80 -20.62 -0.41
CA LYS A 495 7.20 -20.20 -0.40
C LYS A 495 7.44 -19.04 0.56
N ARG A 496 6.60 -18.01 0.53
CA ARG A 496 6.73 -16.83 1.42
C ARG A 496 6.53 -17.18 2.88
N LEU A 497 5.60 -18.10 3.13
CA LEU A 497 5.33 -18.60 4.48
C LEU A 497 6.52 -19.41 5.00
N SER A 498 7.09 -20.29 4.17
CA SER A 498 8.30 -21.06 4.50
C SER A 498 9.49 -20.14 4.79
N ASP A 499 9.70 -19.11 3.97
CA ASP A 499 10.78 -18.12 4.19
C ASP A 499 10.57 -17.37 5.52
N PHE A 500 9.33 -17.00 5.87
CA PHE A 500 8.99 -16.39 7.16
C PHE A 500 9.26 -17.34 8.34
N LEU A 501 8.85 -18.59 8.25
CA LEU A 501 9.05 -19.58 9.32
C LEU A 501 10.53 -19.87 9.54
N LEU A 502 11.31 -19.97 8.47
CA LEU A 502 12.76 -20.13 8.55
C LEU A 502 13.40 -18.89 9.21
N TYR A 503 12.96 -17.69 8.86
CA TYR A 503 13.41 -16.46 9.51
C TYR A 503 13.08 -16.44 11.01
N ALA A 504 11.85 -16.78 11.40
CA ALA A 504 11.45 -16.85 12.80
C ALA A 504 12.26 -17.89 13.58
N HIS A 505 12.49 -19.08 12.99
CA HIS A 505 13.34 -20.10 13.57
C HIS A 505 14.79 -19.62 13.78
N ASN A 506 15.36 -18.93 12.80
CA ASN A 506 16.73 -18.37 12.89
C ASN A 506 16.87 -17.31 13.97
N LEU A 507 15.77 -16.63 14.35
CA LEU A 507 15.70 -15.72 15.51
C LEU A 507 15.53 -16.47 16.84
N GLY A 508 15.47 -17.81 16.84
CA GLY A 508 15.29 -18.63 18.04
C GLY A 508 13.86 -18.65 18.57
N LEU A 509 12.85 -18.36 17.71
CA LEU A 509 11.46 -18.52 18.06
C LEU A 509 11.00 -19.97 17.84
N THR A 510 10.00 -20.38 18.61
CA THR A 510 9.44 -21.73 18.52
C THR A 510 8.58 -21.87 17.26
N VAL A 511 9.14 -22.54 16.26
CA VAL A 511 8.44 -22.90 15.03
C VAL A 511 8.25 -24.40 15.00
N HIS A 512 6.98 -24.86 15.08
CA HIS A 512 6.70 -26.27 14.94
C HIS A 512 6.84 -26.67 13.46
N ALA A 513 7.54 -27.77 13.21
CA ALA A 513 7.64 -28.35 11.86
C ALA A 513 6.25 -28.91 11.46
N VAL A 514 5.49 -28.12 10.73
CA VAL A 514 4.15 -28.47 10.22
C VAL A 514 4.15 -28.22 8.72
N ASP A 515 3.33 -28.98 8.02
CA ASP A 515 3.08 -28.68 6.61
C ASP A 515 2.48 -27.28 6.48
N CYS A 516 2.92 -26.51 5.50
CA CYS A 516 2.43 -25.12 5.28
C CYS A 516 0.90 -25.07 5.14
N ASP A 517 0.29 -26.16 4.66
CA ASP A 517 -1.17 -26.28 4.56
C ASP A 517 -1.88 -26.34 5.92
N GLU A 518 -1.21 -26.79 6.97
CA GLU A 518 -1.76 -26.90 8.31
C GLU A 518 -1.61 -25.63 9.14
N ILE A 519 -0.82 -24.65 8.67
CA ILE A 519 -0.60 -23.40 9.38
C ILE A 519 -1.88 -22.57 9.36
N ASP A 520 -2.31 -22.21 10.57
CA ASP A 520 -3.43 -21.32 10.80
C ASP A 520 -2.98 -20.01 11.51
N GLY A 521 -3.90 -19.06 11.63
CA GLY A 521 -3.63 -17.80 12.29
C GLY A 521 -3.24 -17.92 13.76
N ARG A 522 -3.62 -18.99 14.47
CA ARG A 522 -3.26 -19.22 15.89
C ARG A 522 -1.78 -19.53 16.03
N MET A 523 -1.25 -20.31 15.12
CA MET A 523 0.20 -20.62 15.10
C MET A 523 1.01 -19.35 14.81
N LEU A 524 0.57 -18.55 13.86
CA LEU A 524 1.22 -17.26 13.57
C LEU A 524 1.13 -16.28 14.76
N SER A 525 -0.02 -16.24 15.43
CA SER A 525 -0.19 -15.41 16.64
C SER A 525 0.73 -15.85 17.78
N SER A 526 0.91 -17.19 18.00
CA SER A 526 1.82 -17.66 19.03
C SER A 526 3.29 -17.28 18.77
N ILE A 527 3.72 -17.27 17.51
CA ILE A 527 5.06 -16.80 17.12
C ILE A 527 5.20 -15.29 17.39
N LEU A 528 4.15 -14.49 17.11
CA LEU A 528 4.14 -13.05 17.40
C LEU A 528 4.17 -12.76 18.90
N ASP A 529 3.42 -13.51 19.70
CA ASP A 529 3.40 -13.36 21.16
C ASP A 529 4.77 -13.69 21.75
N GLU A 530 5.41 -14.80 21.35
CA GLU A 530 6.77 -15.15 21.76
C GLU A 530 7.79 -14.08 21.32
N ALA A 531 7.64 -13.55 20.09
CA ALA A 531 8.49 -12.48 19.58
C ALA A 531 8.35 -11.20 20.42
N LYS A 532 7.13 -10.89 20.91
CA LYS A 532 6.87 -9.75 21.79
C LYS A 532 7.55 -9.92 23.15
N GLU A 533 7.46 -11.10 23.75
CA GLU A 533 8.14 -11.41 25.01
C GLU A 533 9.67 -11.29 24.90
N LYS A 534 10.23 -11.65 23.74
CA LYS A 534 11.68 -11.56 23.45
C LYS A 534 12.14 -10.20 22.92
N GLY A 535 11.24 -9.19 22.82
CA GLY A 535 11.58 -7.86 22.34
C GLY A 535 11.79 -7.77 20.81
N MET A 536 11.39 -8.79 20.05
CA MET A 536 11.57 -8.90 18.59
C MET A 536 10.26 -8.69 17.80
N ALA A 537 9.19 -8.22 18.46
CA ALA A 537 7.86 -8.11 17.87
C ALA A 537 7.85 -7.36 16.53
N ARG A 538 8.62 -6.26 16.43
CA ARG A 538 8.65 -5.40 15.23
C ARG A 538 9.22 -6.13 14.01
N ALA A 539 10.37 -6.80 14.18
CA ALA A 539 11.05 -7.54 13.13
C ALA A 539 10.17 -8.68 12.58
N VAL A 540 9.59 -9.46 13.50
CA VAL A 540 8.76 -10.62 13.18
C VAL A 540 7.46 -10.18 12.53
N SER A 541 6.79 -9.13 13.06
CA SER A 541 5.57 -8.56 12.45
C SER A 541 5.81 -8.04 11.04
N TYR A 542 6.95 -7.37 10.80
CA TYR A 542 7.30 -6.86 9.47
C TYR A 542 7.54 -8.01 8.46
N SER A 543 8.29 -9.04 8.87
CA SER A 543 8.55 -10.22 8.05
C SER A 543 7.25 -10.98 7.73
N LEU A 544 6.40 -11.19 8.75
CA LEU A 544 5.09 -11.84 8.55
C LEU A 544 4.20 -11.05 7.59
N LEU A 545 4.13 -9.73 7.76
CA LEU A 545 3.32 -8.89 6.86
C LEU A 545 3.75 -9.00 5.39
N ARG A 546 5.04 -9.13 5.12
CA ARG A 546 5.57 -9.35 3.77
C ARG A 546 5.23 -10.72 3.21
N ALA A 547 5.08 -11.71 4.08
CA ALA A 547 4.66 -13.06 3.70
C ALA A 547 3.16 -13.16 3.43
N MET A 548 2.34 -12.33 4.10
CA MET A 548 0.88 -12.33 3.96
C MET A 548 0.44 -11.94 2.55
N ALA A 549 -0.64 -12.56 2.07
CA ALA A 549 -1.31 -12.14 0.85
C ALA A 549 -1.95 -10.74 1.03
N LYS A 550 -2.24 -10.05 -0.07
CA LYS A 550 -3.03 -8.82 -0.03
C LYS A 550 -4.52 -9.17 0.01
N ALA A 551 -5.27 -8.52 0.90
CA ALA A 551 -6.72 -8.60 0.88
C ALA A 551 -7.27 -7.88 -0.35
N LYS A 552 -8.39 -8.38 -0.90
CA LYS A 552 -9.07 -7.83 -2.08
C LYS A 552 -10.58 -7.92 -1.93
N TYR A 553 -11.32 -7.22 -2.76
CA TYR A 553 -12.76 -7.40 -2.86
C TYR A 553 -13.09 -8.46 -3.93
N SER A 554 -14.18 -9.23 -3.69
CA SER A 554 -14.63 -10.29 -4.57
C SER A 554 -16.14 -10.48 -4.44
N ASP A 555 -16.81 -10.89 -5.51
CA ASP A 555 -18.19 -11.36 -5.48
C ASP A 555 -18.32 -12.83 -5.00
N VAL A 556 -17.17 -13.51 -4.81
CA VAL A 556 -17.07 -14.88 -4.30
C VAL A 556 -16.52 -14.85 -2.87
N CYS A 557 -17.21 -15.53 -1.95
CA CYS A 557 -16.80 -15.64 -0.56
C CYS A 557 -15.71 -16.71 -0.39
N ALA A 558 -14.46 -16.28 -0.15
CA ALA A 558 -13.33 -17.18 0.11
C ALA A 558 -12.81 -17.14 1.56
N GLY A 559 -13.43 -16.30 2.43
CA GLY A 559 -13.00 -16.09 3.78
C GLY A 559 -11.89 -15.04 3.92
N HIS A 560 -11.48 -14.79 5.16
CA HIS A 560 -10.44 -13.81 5.48
C HIS A 560 -9.43 -14.43 6.44
N PHE A 561 -8.32 -14.93 5.90
CA PHE A 561 -7.30 -15.68 6.65
C PHE A 561 -6.75 -14.85 7.84
N GLY A 562 -6.31 -13.62 7.63
CA GLY A 562 -5.74 -12.79 8.69
C GLY A 562 -6.68 -12.48 9.86
N LEU A 563 -8.01 -12.51 9.64
CA LEU A 563 -9.01 -12.35 10.69
C LEU A 563 -9.52 -13.67 11.26
N GLY A 564 -9.22 -14.79 10.63
CA GLY A 564 -9.78 -16.11 10.97
C GLY A 564 -11.29 -16.18 10.78
N ILE A 565 -11.88 -15.43 9.82
CA ILE A 565 -13.32 -15.33 9.58
C ILE A 565 -13.68 -16.01 8.26
N GLY A 566 -14.66 -16.90 8.28
CA GLY A 566 -15.08 -17.65 7.08
C GLY A 566 -15.98 -16.87 6.12
N ASN A 567 -16.76 -15.90 6.60
CA ASN A 567 -17.61 -15.03 5.79
C ASN A 567 -17.38 -13.59 6.22
N TYR A 568 -16.82 -12.77 5.36
CA TYR A 568 -16.49 -11.40 5.70
C TYR A 568 -16.76 -10.45 4.53
N CYS A 569 -17.39 -9.33 4.81
CA CYS A 569 -17.58 -8.23 3.88
C CYS A 569 -17.33 -6.90 4.61
N HIS A 570 -17.24 -5.83 3.86
CA HIS A 570 -17.35 -4.49 4.42
C HIS A 570 -18.79 -4.00 4.28
N PHE A 571 -19.36 -3.52 5.40
CA PHE A 571 -20.74 -3.02 5.49
C PHE A 571 -20.80 -1.67 6.22
N THR A 572 -19.79 -1.36 7.02
CA THR A 572 -19.85 -0.35 8.08
C THR A 572 -19.38 1.04 7.68
N SER A 573 -18.96 1.29 6.41
CA SER A 573 -18.46 2.62 6.00
C SER A 573 -18.84 3.01 4.57
N PRO A 574 -20.13 3.14 4.23
CA PRO A 574 -20.57 3.45 2.85
C PRO A 574 -20.35 4.91 2.43
N ILE A 575 -20.07 5.85 3.35
CA ILE A 575 -19.72 7.24 3.00
C ILE A 575 -18.38 7.27 2.28
N ARG A 576 -17.46 6.38 2.69
CA ARG A 576 -16.07 6.39 2.22
C ARG A 576 -15.62 5.14 1.46
N ARG A 577 -16.47 4.12 1.30
CA ARG A 577 -16.13 2.90 0.54
C ARG A 577 -17.26 2.45 -0.37
N LEU A 578 -16.94 2.24 -1.63
CA LEU A 578 -17.84 1.72 -2.66
C LEU A 578 -18.34 0.30 -2.33
N SER A 579 -17.49 -0.56 -1.79
CA SER A 579 -17.85 -1.94 -1.40
C SER A 579 -19.03 -2.00 -0.45
N ASP A 580 -19.05 -1.09 0.52
CA ASP A 580 -20.10 -0.98 1.54
C ASP A 580 -21.39 -0.42 0.92
N LEU A 581 -21.28 0.63 0.12
CA LEU A 581 -22.42 1.21 -0.62
C LEU A 581 -23.08 0.17 -1.53
N ALA A 582 -22.27 -0.62 -2.24
CA ALA A 582 -22.77 -1.70 -3.11
C ALA A 582 -23.46 -2.80 -2.30
N THR A 583 -22.88 -3.22 -1.18
CA THR A 583 -23.46 -4.20 -0.26
C THR A 583 -24.80 -3.72 0.32
N HIS A 584 -24.89 -2.45 0.73
CA HIS A 584 -26.15 -1.83 1.18
C HIS A 584 -27.23 -1.88 0.11
N ARG A 585 -26.92 -1.55 -1.14
CA ARG A 585 -27.86 -1.59 -2.25
C ARG A 585 -28.41 -3.00 -2.49
N MET A 586 -27.54 -4.01 -2.50
CA MET A 586 -27.94 -5.39 -2.71
C MET A 586 -28.80 -5.93 -1.56
N LEU A 587 -28.43 -5.62 -0.30
CA LEU A 587 -29.26 -5.95 0.87
C LEU A 587 -30.63 -5.30 0.80
N LYS A 588 -30.72 -4.03 0.44
CA LYS A 588 -32.02 -3.33 0.30
C LYS A 588 -32.86 -3.95 -0.80
N ALA A 589 -32.27 -4.10 -1.99
CA ALA A 589 -33.00 -4.56 -3.16
C ALA A 589 -33.48 -6.02 -3.04
N VAL A 590 -32.68 -6.92 -2.48
CA VAL A 590 -32.99 -8.34 -2.44
C VAL A 590 -33.65 -8.74 -1.11
N LEU A 591 -33.09 -8.33 0.04
CA LEU A 591 -33.57 -8.74 1.35
C LEU A 591 -34.82 -7.96 1.79
N LEU A 592 -34.83 -6.64 1.58
CA LEU A 592 -35.88 -5.76 2.13
C LEU A 592 -36.98 -5.52 1.13
N ASP A 593 -36.67 -5.44 -0.19
CA ASP A 593 -37.66 -5.16 -1.25
C ASP A 593 -38.07 -6.42 -2.03
N GLY A 594 -37.50 -7.59 -1.70
CA GLY A 594 -37.90 -8.87 -2.31
C GLY A 594 -37.47 -9.04 -3.77
N GLY A 595 -36.49 -8.27 -4.24
CA GLY A 595 -35.99 -8.35 -5.61
C GLY A 595 -35.20 -9.64 -5.89
N GLU A 596 -35.07 -9.96 -7.18
CA GLU A 596 -34.37 -11.16 -7.62
C GLU A 596 -32.86 -11.03 -7.51
N ALA A 597 -32.20 -11.83 -6.70
CA ALA A 597 -30.75 -11.85 -6.49
C ALA A 597 -29.95 -11.94 -7.80
N LYS A 598 -30.42 -12.71 -8.78
CA LYS A 598 -29.75 -12.91 -10.08
C LYS A 598 -29.45 -11.61 -10.82
N LYS A 599 -30.33 -10.60 -10.70
CA LYS A 599 -30.16 -9.29 -11.36
C LYS A 599 -28.98 -8.47 -10.87
N TYR A 600 -28.49 -8.78 -9.67
CA TYR A 600 -27.42 -8.02 -9.01
C TYR A 600 -26.04 -8.70 -9.06
N LYS A 601 -25.92 -9.93 -9.60
CA LYS A 601 -24.63 -10.66 -9.66
C LYS A 601 -23.57 -9.90 -10.45
N SER A 602 -23.91 -9.42 -11.67
CA SER A 602 -22.95 -8.66 -12.48
C SER A 602 -22.59 -7.30 -11.87
N TYR A 603 -23.50 -6.69 -11.10
CA TYR A 603 -23.21 -5.48 -10.35
C TYR A 603 -22.23 -5.76 -9.21
N ALA A 604 -22.41 -6.84 -8.46
CA ALA A 604 -21.50 -7.24 -7.39
C ALA A 604 -20.07 -7.46 -7.92
N ALA A 605 -19.93 -8.18 -9.05
CA ALA A 605 -18.62 -8.42 -9.67
C ALA A 605 -17.93 -7.12 -10.08
N ARG A 606 -18.63 -6.24 -10.83
CA ARG A 606 -18.07 -4.93 -11.22
C ARG A 606 -17.72 -4.03 -10.03
N ALA A 607 -18.56 -4.02 -8.99
CA ALA A 607 -18.29 -3.23 -7.79
C ALA A 607 -17.10 -3.77 -7.01
N ALA A 608 -16.90 -5.08 -6.97
CA ALA A 608 -15.75 -5.71 -6.33
C ALA A 608 -14.44 -5.39 -7.07
N GLU A 609 -14.45 -5.46 -8.40
CA GLU A 609 -13.32 -5.08 -9.24
C GLU A 609 -12.96 -3.60 -9.04
N ALA A 610 -13.92 -2.70 -9.24
CA ALA A 610 -13.72 -1.26 -9.07
C ALA A 610 -13.24 -0.89 -7.65
N ALA A 611 -13.80 -1.52 -6.60
CA ALA A 611 -13.38 -1.29 -5.23
C ALA A 611 -11.94 -1.76 -4.97
N SER A 612 -11.51 -2.90 -5.57
CA SER A 612 -10.14 -3.40 -5.43
C SER A 612 -9.12 -2.49 -6.12
N ASP A 613 -9.39 -2.08 -7.34
CA ASP A 613 -8.50 -1.23 -8.14
C ASP A 613 -8.35 0.16 -7.50
N THR A 614 -9.46 0.74 -7.05
CA THR A 614 -9.44 2.08 -6.43
C THR A 614 -8.79 2.05 -5.04
N GLU A 615 -8.99 0.98 -4.25
CA GLU A 615 -8.30 0.81 -2.97
C GLU A 615 -6.78 0.68 -3.16
N LEU A 616 -6.33 -0.13 -4.14
CA LEU A 616 -4.91 -0.28 -4.42
C LEU A 616 -4.27 1.06 -4.80
N ARG A 617 -4.91 1.81 -5.70
CA ARG A 617 -4.47 3.16 -6.09
C ARG A 617 -4.45 4.12 -4.91
N ALA A 618 -5.49 4.09 -4.05
CA ALA A 618 -5.56 4.93 -2.86
C ALA A 618 -4.39 4.66 -1.92
N LEU A 619 -4.08 3.38 -1.64
CA LEU A 619 -2.96 2.98 -0.80
C LEU A 619 -1.60 3.42 -1.36
N GLU A 620 -1.41 3.40 -2.68
CA GLU A 620 -0.19 3.86 -3.32
C GLU A 620 -0.03 5.37 -3.14
N VAL A 621 -1.08 6.14 -3.45
CA VAL A 621 -1.09 7.61 -3.28
C VAL A 621 -0.86 8.02 -1.83
N GLU A 622 -1.56 7.41 -0.88
CA GLU A 622 -1.41 7.71 0.54
C GLU A 622 0.02 7.44 1.02
N ARG A 623 0.64 6.33 0.59
CA ARG A 623 2.04 6.00 0.91
C ARG A 623 3.03 6.99 0.31
N GLU A 624 2.83 7.40 -0.94
CA GLU A 624 3.72 8.36 -1.60
C GLU A 624 3.64 9.74 -0.96
N ILE A 625 2.44 10.17 -0.61
CA ILE A 625 2.22 11.46 0.08
C ILE A 625 2.76 11.40 1.52
N ASP A 626 2.56 10.29 2.25
CA ASP A 626 3.15 10.09 3.58
C ASP A 626 4.69 10.13 3.51
N ALA A 627 5.29 9.44 2.53
CA ALA A 627 6.73 9.48 2.29
C ALA A 627 7.22 10.91 1.94
N LEU A 628 6.44 11.66 1.15
CA LEU A 628 6.75 13.05 0.81
C LEU A 628 6.79 13.95 2.07
N TYR A 629 5.77 13.85 2.93
CA TYR A 629 5.73 14.61 4.18
C TYR A 629 6.87 14.24 5.13
N LYS A 630 7.15 12.95 5.30
CA LYS A 630 8.25 12.44 6.14
C LYS A 630 9.62 12.90 5.62
N THR A 631 9.81 12.87 4.29
CA THR A 631 11.05 13.36 3.68
C THR A 631 11.20 14.87 3.86
N SER A 632 10.12 15.65 3.69
CA SER A 632 10.11 17.09 3.93
C SER A 632 10.45 17.43 5.40
N TYR A 633 9.91 16.65 6.35
CA TYR A 633 10.24 16.78 7.77
C TYR A 633 11.74 16.56 8.05
N LEU A 634 12.33 15.53 7.45
CA LEU A 634 13.75 15.22 7.63
C LEU A 634 14.67 16.17 6.83
N ALA A 635 14.19 16.75 5.75
CA ALA A 635 14.94 17.76 4.99
C ALA A 635 15.27 19.01 5.83
N GLN A 636 14.40 19.37 6.78
CA GLN A 636 14.61 20.46 7.72
C GLN A 636 15.58 20.10 8.87
N ARG A 637 16.00 18.83 8.97
CA ARG A 637 16.78 18.23 10.08
C ARG A 637 18.07 17.59 9.61
N VAL A 638 18.59 18.00 8.47
CA VAL A 638 19.88 17.53 7.96
C VAL A 638 20.99 17.89 8.96
N GLY A 639 21.82 16.92 9.32
CA GLY A 639 22.87 17.02 10.33
C GLY A 639 22.43 16.61 11.73
N GLU A 640 21.14 16.45 12.01
CA GLU A 640 20.65 15.99 13.32
C GLU A 640 20.80 14.46 13.47
N GLU A 641 20.94 14.03 14.72
CA GLU A 641 21.14 12.63 15.10
C GLU A 641 19.89 12.08 15.80
N PHE A 642 19.55 10.84 15.46
CA PHE A 642 18.37 10.15 15.99
C PHE A 642 18.70 8.72 16.40
N ASP A 643 18.01 8.22 17.40
CA ASP A 643 17.94 6.80 17.67
C ASP A 643 16.99 6.17 16.64
N ALA A 644 17.39 5.03 16.09
CA ALA A 644 16.66 4.34 15.06
C ALA A 644 16.71 2.82 15.26
N THR A 645 15.89 2.11 14.54
CA THR A 645 15.89 0.63 14.52
C THR A 645 16.00 0.18 13.07
N VAL A 646 16.85 -0.79 12.80
CA VAL A 646 16.95 -1.39 11.46
C VAL A 646 15.61 -1.98 11.06
N SER A 647 15.04 -1.48 9.97
CA SER A 647 13.75 -1.91 9.38
C SER A 647 13.94 -2.91 8.24
N GLY A 648 15.13 -2.92 7.62
CA GLY A 648 15.43 -3.84 6.53
C GLY A 648 16.90 -3.86 6.15
N CYS A 649 17.36 -4.99 5.60
CA CYS A 649 18.69 -5.16 5.05
C CYS A 649 18.61 -5.60 3.59
N THR A 650 19.45 -5.00 2.75
CA THR A 650 19.54 -5.29 1.32
C THR A 650 21.00 -5.37 0.89
N SER A 651 21.23 -5.84 -0.36
CA SER A 651 22.57 -5.90 -0.94
C SER A 651 23.20 -4.52 -1.25
N PHE A 652 22.48 -3.42 -1.03
CA PHE A 652 22.96 -2.06 -1.31
C PHE A 652 22.86 -1.11 -0.13
N GLY A 653 22.13 -1.44 0.94
CA GLY A 653 21.94 -0.57 2.09
C GLY A 653 21.17 -1.22 3.23
N ILE A 654 21.31 -0.62 4.40
CA ILE A 654 20.53 -0.90 5.60
C ILE A 654 19.47 0.19 5.71
N PHE A 655 18.21 -0.21 5.82
CA PHE A 655 17.11 0.72 6.11
C PHE A 655 16.95 0.85 7.61
N ALA A 656 16.84 2.06 8.11
CA ALA A 656 16.64 2.36 9.52
C ALA A 656 15.42 3.28 9.67
N GLU A 657 14.56 2.93 10.62
CA GLU A 657 13.32 3.64 10.91
C GLU A 657 13.43 4.30 12.29
N LEU A 658 13.11 5.59 12.34
CA LEU A 658 13.04 6.38 13.56
C LEU A 658 11.80 6.00 14.40
N PRO A 659 11.73 6.37 15.68
CA PRO A 659 10.53 6.14 16.52
C PRO A 659 9.25 6.74 15.94
N ASN A 660 9.37 7.84 15.18
CA ASN A 660 8.26 8.54 14.51
C ASN A 660 7.93 7.97 13.12
N THR A 661 8.40 6.75 12.80
CA THR A 661 8.18 6.06 11.53
C THR A 661 8.81 6.70 10.29
N CYS A 662 9.66 7.72 10.44
CA CYS A 662 10.50 8.18 9.34
C CYS A 662 11.58 7.15 9.04
N GLU A 663 11.78 6.84 7.76
CA GLU A 663 12.76 5.84 7.33
C GLU A 663 13.84 6.47 6.44
N GLY A 664 15.07 6.01 6.59
CA GLY A 664 16.17 6.36 5.72
C GLY A 664 17.08 5.19 5.45
N MET A 665 17.94 5.31 4.44
CA MET A 665 18.88 4.27 4.03
C MET A 665 20.31 4.67 4.40
N ILE A 666 21.03 3.71 4.98
CA ILE A 666 22.47 3.76 5.21
C ILE A 666 23.11 2.92 4.09
N PRO A 667 23.84 3.53 3.14
CA PRO A 667 24.48 2.79 2.06
C PRO A 667 25.57 1.85 2.59
N LEU A 668 25.71 0.66 1.99
CA LEU A 668 26.80 -0.27 2.39
C LEU A 668 28.19 0.25 2.05
N GLU A 669 28.31 1.21 1.15
CA GLU A 669 29.56 1.88 0.79
C GLU A 669 30.09 2.81 1.88
N ASP A 670 29.27 3.21 2.86
CA ASP A 670 29.65 4.11 3.96
C ASP A 670 30.33 3.34 5.11
N PHE A 671 30.44 2.03 5.04
CA PHE A 671 31.13 1.23 6.05
C PHE A 671 32.61 1.11 5.74
N ASP A 672 33.46 1.46 6.70
CA ASP A 672 34.93 1.33 6.60
C ASP A 672 35.46 -0.12 6.67
N ALA A 673 34.58 -1.13 6.59
CA ALA A 673 34.89 -2.54 6.73
C ALA A 673 34.42 -3.36 5.53
N ASP A 674 34.91 -4.58 5.39
CA ASP A 674 34.35 -5.54 4.44
C ASP A 674 32.90 -5.87 4.81
N VAL A 675 31.97 -5.61 3.89
CA VAL A 675 30.53 -5.78 4.11
C VAL A 675 30.03 -7.01 3.36
N TYR A 676 29.28 -7.85 4.06
CA TYR A 676 28.62 -9.03 3.50
C TYR A 676 27.12 -8.99 3.79
N PHE A 677 26.30 -9.14 2.75
CA PHE A 677 24.85 -9.31 2.87
C PHE A 677 24.49 -10.79 2.79
N ASP A 678 23.86 -11.29 3.85
CA ASP A 678 23.28 -12.62 3.93
C ASP A 678 21.80 -12.57 3.51
N GLU A 679 21.51 -13.13 2.33
CA GLU A 679 20.16 -13.12 1.75
C GLU A 679 19.20 -14.05 2.51
N GLU A 680 19.70 -15.15 3.11
CA GLU A 680 18.89 -16.12 3.85
C GLU A 680 18.46 -15.57 5.23
N ARG A 681 19.36 -14.79 5.87
CA ARG A 681 19.11 -14.18 7.19
C ARG A 681 18.61 -12.74 7.12
N LEU A 682 18.55 -12.16 5.92
CA LEU A 682 18.26 -10.74 5.71
C LEU A 682 19.09 -9.84 6.62
N SER A 683 20.39 -10.13 6.69
CA SER A 683 21.34 -9.45 7.58
C SER A 683 22.55 -8.90 6.83
N VAL A 684 23.13 -7.84 7.38
CA VAL A 684 24.38 -7.24 6.89
C VAL A 684 25.45 -7.42 7.96
N GLN A 685 26.56 -8.03 7.60
CA GLN A 685 27.76 -8.10 8.44
C GLN A 685 28.79 -7.08 7.95
N ALA A 686 29.23 -6.19 8.83
CA ALA A 686 30.26 -5.18 8.56
C ALA A 686 31.35 -5.28 9.62
N GLY A 687 32.48 -5.90 9.29
CA GLY A 687 33.51 -6.26 10.27
C GLY A 687 32.95 -7.19 11.36
N ASP A 688 33.06 -6.77 12.62
CA ASP A 688 32.53 -7.52 13.78
C ASP A 688 31.06 -7.23 14.08
N ALA A 689 30.46 -6.21 13.42
CA ALA A 689 29.08 -5.84 13.65
C ALA A 689 28.12 -6.58 12.70
N THR A 690 27.00 -7.04 13.27
CA THR A 690 25.91 -7.67 12.48
C THR A 690 24.64 -6.86 12.65
N PHE A 691 24.05 -6.46 11.54
CA PHE A 691 22.82 -5.71 11.47
C PHE A 691 21.70 -6.62 10.95
N THR A 692 20.66 -6.74 11.74
CA THR A 692 19.41 -7.46 11.38
C THR A 692 18.22 -6.55 11.63
N VAL A 693 17.07 -6.88 11.08
CA VAL A 693 15.83 -6.16 11.40
C VAL A 693 15.61 -6.18 12.91
N GLY A 694 15.37 -5.01 13.51
CA GLY A 694 15.23 -4.83 14.95
C GLY A 694 16.51 -4.39 15.68
N THR A 695 17.69 -4.38 15.02
CA THR A 695 18.93 -3.89 15.62
C THR A 695 18.81 -2.39 15.91
N PRO A 696 19.02 -1.94 17.17
CA PRO A 696 19.06 -0.51 17.48
C PRO A 696 20.33 0.11 16.90
N VAL A 697 20.18 1.28 16.30
CA VAL A 697 21.28 2.05 15.70
C VAL A 697 21.08 3.53 15.99
N ARG A 698 22.19 4.31 16.02
CA ARG A 698 22.12 5.76 16.04
C ARG A 698 22.52 6.27 14.67
N VAL A 699 21.69 7.15 14.10
CA VAL A 699 21.85 7.64 12.73
C VAL A 699 21.87 9.16 12.68
N ARG A 700 22.57 9.71 11.67
CA ARG A 700 22.53 11.12 11.32
C ARG A 700 21.86 11.30 9.96
N VAL A 701 21.03 12.32 9.82
CA VAL A 701 20.43 12.67 8.54
C VAL A 701 21.48 13.35 7.66
N GLU A 702 21.93 12.69 6.60
CA GLU A 702 22.93 13.26 5.69
C GLU A 702 22.28 14.05 4.55
N HIS A 703 21.20 13.53 4.00
CA HIS A 703 20.52 14.15 2.87
C HIS A 703 19.06 13.67 2.79
N ALA A 704 18.16 14.56 2.41
CA ALA A 704 16.76 14.23 2.12
C ALA A 704 16.36 14.78 0.74
N ASP A 705 16.07 13.90 -0.19
CA ASP A 705 15.62 14.20 -1.55
C ASP A 705 14.09 14.20 -1.61
N ILE A 706 13.48 15.37 -1.55
CA ILE A 706 12.03 15.57 -1.55
C ILE A 706 11.42 15.05 -2.86
N SER A 707 12.07 15.33 -3.99
CA SER A 707 11.58 14.94 -5.31
C SER A 707 11.51 13.41 -5.49
N ARG A 708 12.48 12.68 -4.92
CA ARG A 708 12.55 11.22 -4.97
C ARG A 708 11.98 10.54 -3.72
N ARG A 709 11.59 11.32 -2.73
CA ARG A 709 11.08 10.81 -1.45
C ARG A 709 12.05 9.85 -0.77
N ARG A 710 13.35 10.20 -0.74
CA ARG A 710 14.43 9.36 -0.21
C ARG A 710 15.26 10.12 0.82
N VAL A 711 15.58 9.43 1.90
CA VAL A 711 16.45 9.95 2.95
C VAL A 711 17.69 9.07 3.05
N ARG A 712 18.87 9.72 3.09
CA ARG A 712 20.15 9.08 3.35
C ARG A 712 20.54 9.33 4.78
N PHE A 713 20.83 8.27 5.49
CA PHE A 713 21.41 8.29 6.83
C PHE A 713 22.89 7.86 6.79
N SER A 714 23.66 8.30 7.79
CA SER A 714 24.95 7.71 8.17
C SER A 714 24.86 7.13 9.58
N LEU A 715 25.67 6.11 9.87
CA LEU A 715 25.82 5.59 11.24
C LEU A 715 26.64 6.56 12.08
N VAL A 716 26.15 6.87 13.27
CA VAL A 716 26.91 7.56 14.31
C VAL A 716 27.66 6.51 15.12
N LYS A 717 28.99 6.66 15.19
CA LYS A 717 29.89 5.76 15.94
C LYS A 717 29.76 5.92 17.46
#